data_54159c168949ee21b961bf7a9a944738
#
_entry.id   54159c168949ee21b961bf7a9a944738
#
_cell.length_a   1.000
_cell.length_b   1.000
_cell.length_c   1.000
_cell.angle_alpha   90.00
_cell.angle_beta   90.00
_cell.angle_gamma   90.00
#
_symmetry.space_group_name_H-M   'P 1'
#
loop_
_entity.id
_entity.type
_entity.pdbx_description
1 polymer ?
#
loop_
_entity_poly.entity_id
_entity_poly.type
_entity_poly.pdbx_seq_one_letter_code
_entity_poly.pdbx_strand_id
1 'polypeptide(L)'
;MSKGDSYDMFEMNGEVDVKMKKKKKIKKKDRLEGMKKEMDIDDHEITIEELEMRYTTSVTKGLTSSKAAEVLERDGPNELLPPKGTPEYVKFARQLAGGLQCLMWVAAVICFIAFGIEFSRGTLVTSDNAVLAITLITVVVVTGCFVYYQEFKSTNIIASFKNLVPQQALVIRDGQKNQINAXGLVVGDLVEIKGGDRXPADIRSSLPRACKVDNSSLTGESEAPEQTPECTHENPLETKNIALLSTTCLEGVATGTVINTGDRTIIGRIASLASGVGNEKTPIAIEIEHFVDIIAGLAIFFGFTFFVVAMFIGYAFLEAMIFFMAIVVAYVPEGLLATVTVCLSLTAKRLARKNCVVKNLEAVETLGSTSVICSDKTGTLTQNRMTVAHLWFDNVIHAADTTEDQSGQSFDQSSETWRSLARVAGLCNRAIFKPNQESLPIPRRIVVGDASETALLKFTELAIGNMMEYRERFKKVVEVPFNSTNKFQLSVHELEDPMDLRYLLVMKGAPERILERCSTILIKGQEMPLDEQWREAFQTAYMDLGSLGERVLGFCHIYLNENEFPRGYKFDSDEMNFTTSGLCFAGLISMIDPPRATVPDAVMKCRTAGIRVVMVTGDHPITARAIAANVGIITEGSETVEDIATRKHIPVEQVNRRDARACVISGGQLKDMSSEELDEALRSHPEMVFARTSPQQXLIIVESCQRLGSIVAVTGDGVNDSPALKKADIGIAMGIAGSDAAKNAADMILLDDNFASIVTGVEQGRLIFDNLKKSIAYTLTKNIPELTPYLIYITVSVPLPLGCITILMIELATDIFPSVSLAYEKAESDIMHLKPRNPRKDRLVNESLAAYSYFQIGAIQSFAGFTDYFTAMAQEGWYPLLCVGLRSHWEDVHLQDLQDSYGQEWTYAQRLYQQYTCYTVFFISIEICQIADVLIRKTRRLSIFQQGFFRNKVLVSAIVFQLLLGNLLCYCPGMPNIFNFMPIRGQWWFVPIPYGILIFVYDEIRKLGVRRHPGSWWDQELYY
;
A
#
# COMPACT_ATOMS: atom_id res chain seq x y z
N MET A 1 -4.18 -43.05 16.88
CA MET A 1 -5.26 -42.22 16.42
C MET A 1 -5.34 -42.24 14.91
N SER A 2 -6.50 -42.52 14.35
CA SER A 2 -6.67 -42.64 12.91
C SER A 2 -6.59 -41.25 12.26
N LYS A 3 -6.10 -41.23 11.04
CA LYS A 3 -5.99 -39.98 10.25
C LYS A 3 -7.34 -39.29 10.04
N GLY A 4 -8.44 -40.01 10.29
CA GLY A 4 -9.78 -39.47 10.07
C GLY A 4 -10.22 -38.44 11.10
N ASP A 5 -9.84 -38.64 12.37
CA ASP A 5 -10.31 -37.74 13.43
C ASP A 5 -9.66 -36.37 13.38
N SER A 6 -8.42 -36.28 12.92
CA SER A 6 -7.75 -35.00 12.76
C SER A 6 -8.25 -34.24 11.52
N TYR A 7 -8.68 -34.94 10.49
CA TYR A 7 -9.26 -34.34 9.28
C TYR A 7 -10.61 -33.68 9.56
N ASP A 8 -11.46 -34.36 10.37
CA ASP A 8 -12.79 -33.83 10.68
C ASP A 8 -12.72 -32.55 11.54
N MET A 9 -11.76 -32.45 12.48
CA MET A 9 -11.57 -31.23 13.27
C MET A 9 -11.05 -30.08 12.41
N PHE A 10 -10.19 -30.36 11.44
CA PHE A 10 -9.69 -29.35 10.52
C PHE A 10 -10.78 -28.86 9.58
N GLU A 11 -11.65 -29.78 9.09
CA GLU A 11 -12.76 -29.42 8.22
C GLU A 11 -13.81 -28.58 8.96
N MET A 12 -14.11 -28.93 10.20
CA MET A 12 -15.08 -28.16 11.02
C MET A 12 -14.58 -26.76 11.32
N ASN A 13 -13.31 -26.61 11.67
CA ASN A 13 -12.69 -25.27 11.90
C ASN A 13 -12.64 -24.47 10.63
N GLY A 14 -12.37 -25.14 9.49
CA GLY A 14 -12.37 -24.50 8.17
C GLY A 14 -13.76 -24.00 7.77
N GLU A 15 -14.80 -24.83 8.05
CA GLU A 15 -16.18 -24.45 7.76
C GLU A 15 -16.66 -23.29 8.62
N VAL A 16 -16.33 -23.27 9.92
CA VAL A 16 -16.67 -22.18 10.84
C VAL A 16 -15.98 -20.89 10.39
N ASP A 17 -14.69 -20.95 10.03
CA ASP A 17 -13.94 -19.81 9.51
C ASP A 17 -14.53 -19.27 8.20
N VAL A 18 -14.93 -20.18 7.29
CA VAL A 18 -15.53 -19.81 6.01
C VAL A 18 -16.90 -19.15 6.25
N LYS A 19 -17.71 -19.70 7.18
CA LYS A 19 -19.01 -19.12 7.54
C LYS A 19 -18.87 -17.75 8.20
N MET A 20 -17.89 -17.57 9.07
CA MET A 20 -17.59 -16.27 9.71
C MET A 20 -17.11 -15.25 8.68
N LYS A 21 -16.25 -15.66 7.74
CA LYS A 21 -15.79 -14.81 6.66
C LYS A 21 -16.91 -14.43 5.71
N LYS A 22 -17.85 -15.36 5.42
CA LYS A 22 -19.03 -15.09 4.60
C LYS A 22 -19.97 -14.11 5.30
N LYS A 23 -20.22 -14.26 6.62
CA LYS A 23 -21.05 -13.34 7.40
C LYS A 23 -20.44 -11.93 7.43
N LYS A 24 -19.12 -11.82 7.61
CA LYS A 24 -18.42 -10.54 7.57
C LYS A 24 -18.50 -9.90 6.17
N LYS A 25 -18.37 -10.69 5.11
CA LYS A 25 -18.51 -10.22 3.73
C LYS A 25 -19.91 -9.72 3.42
N ILE A 26 -20.94 -10.44 3.89
CA ILE A 26 -22.35 -10.05 3.69
C ILE A 26 -22.64 -8.74 4.44
N LYS A 27 -22.18 -8.59 5.69
CA LYS A 27 -22.36 -7.35 6.46
C LYS A 27 -21.66 -6.17 5.80
N LYS A 28 -20.44 -6.36 5.27
CA LYS A 28 -19.70 -5.32 4.56
C LYS A 28 -20.40 -4.93 3.27
N LYS A 29 -20.92 -5.92 2.51
CA LYS A 29 -21.65 -5.68 1.27
C LYS A 29 -22.91 -4.86 1.52
N ASP A 30 -23.70 -5.21 2.56
CA ASP A 30 -24.91 -4.49 2.92
C ASP A 30 -24.58 -3.05 3.36
N ARG A 31 -23.49 -2.87 4.08
CA ARG A 31 -23.05 -1.55 4.55
C ARG A 31 -22.60 -0.67 3.37
N LEU A 32 -21.87 -1.25 2.40
CA LEU A 32 -21.43 -0.51 1.21
C LEU A 32 -22.60 -0.15 0.31
N GLU A 33 -23.59 -1.05 0.15
CA GLU A 33 -24.80 -0.78 -0.62
C GLU A 33 -25.65 0.29 0.06
N GLY A 34 -25.71 0.27 1.40
CA GLY A 34 -26.38 1.29 2.18
C GLY A 34 -25.72 2.66 2.01
N MET A 35 -24.40 2.69 1.99
CA MET A 35 -23.64 3.93 1.77
C MET A 35 -23.80 4.44 0.34
N LYS A 36 -23.91 3.55 -0.64
CA LYS A 36 -24.21 3.92 -2.04
C LYS A 36 -25.55 4.63 -2.12
N LYS A 37 -26.57 4.12 -1.45
CA LYS A 37 -27.91 4.73 -1.42
C LYS A 37 -27.89 6.06 -0.69
N GLU A 38 -27.09 6.18 0.39
CA GLU A 38 -27.02 7.41 1.18
C GLU A 38 -26.35 8.56 0.44
N MET A 39 -25.58 8.26 -0.62
CA MET A 39 -24.97 9.31 -1.44
C MET A 39 -25.88 9.80 -2.54
N ASP A 40 -27.12 9.31 -2.63
CA ASP A 40 -28.14 9.83 -3.55
C ASP A 40 -28.70 11.13 -3.00
N ILE A 41 -27.97 12.20 -3.18
CA ILE A 41 -28.36 13.56 -2.81
C ILE A 41 -29.15 14.12 -3.99
N ASP A 42 -30.33 14.63 -3.74
CA ASP A 42 -31.17 15.26 -4.78
C ASP A 42 -31.31 16.77 -4.61
N ASP A 43 -30.58 17.36 -3.67
CA ASP A 43 -30.65 18.80 -3.38
C ASP A 43 -30.18 19.64 -4.57
N HIS A 44 -29.37 19.09 -5.47
CA HIS A 44 -28.92 19.79 -6.67
C HIS A 44 -29.98 19.76 -7.79
N GLU A 45 -30.91 18.81 -7.76
CA GLU A 45 -31.92 18.61 -8.79
C GLU A 45 -33.18 19.43 -8.55
N ILE A 46 -33.46 19.86 -7.31
CA ILE A 46 -34.68 20.58 -6.95
C ILE A 46 -34.51 22.07 -7.23
N THR A 47 -35.64 22.77 -7.36
CA THR A 47 -35.63 24.20 -7.56
C THR A 47 -35.23 24.94 -6.28
N ILE A 48 -34.84 26.20 -6.39
CA ILE A 48 -34.45 27.04 -5.25
C ILE A 48 -35.65 27.20 -4.30
N GLU A 49 -36.87 27.31 -4.83
CA GLU A 49 -38.06 27.40 -4.03
C GLU A 49 -38.32 26.13 -3.20
N GLU A 50 -38.13 24.99 -3.82
CA GLU A 50 -38.23 23.68 -3.12
C GLU A 50 -37.15 23.53 -2.06
N LEU A 51 -35.95 24.04 -2.35
CA LEU A 51 -34.84 24.03 -1.38
C LEU A 51 -35.17 24.88 -0.15
N GLU A 52 -35.73 26.06 -0.37
CA GLU A 52 -36.18 26.95 0.72
C GLU A 52 -37.22 26.28 1.61
N MET A 53 -38.21 25.59 0.99
CA MET A 53 -39.22 24.86 1.74
C MET A 53 -38.65 23.67 2.49
N ARG A 54 -37.74 22.96 1.86
CA ARG A 54 -37.13 21.74 2.46
C ARG A 54 -36.40 22.07 3.75
N TYR A 55 -35.64 23.16 3.77
CA TYR A 55 -34.80 23.53 4.90
C TYR A 55 -35.37 24.66 5.73
N THR A 56 -36.56 25.12 5.43
CA THR A 56 -37.26 26.22 6.10
C THR A 56 -36.37 27.45 6.23
N THR A 57 -35.79 27.86 5.10
CA THR A 57 -34.81 28.94 5.02
C THR A 57 -35.19 29.93 3.91
N SER A 58 -34.40 30.98 3.82
CA SER A 58 -34.51 31.96 2.74
C SER A 58 -33.17 32.13 2.05
N VAL A 59 -33.16 32.22 0.71
CA VAL A 59 -31.90 32.43 -0.02
C VAL A 59 -31.44 33.89 0.01
N THR A 60 -32.22 34.79 0.65
CA THR A 60 -31.85 36.20 0.83
C THR A 60 -31.53 36.54 2.28
N LYS A 61 -32.29 36.00 3.23
CA LYS A 61 -32.17 36.31 4.66
C LYS A 61 -31.56 35.20 5.48
N GLY A 62 -31.50 33.95 4.95
CA GLY A 62 -31.01 32.81 5.69
C GLY A 62 -31.96 32.36 6.80
N LEU A 63 -31.43 31.55 7.71
CA LEU A 63 -32.21 31.07 8.87
C LEU A 63 -32.30 32.13 9.93
N THR A 64 -33.40 32.10 10.71
CA THR A 64 -33.45 32.87 11.95
C THR A 64 -32.52 32.26 12.98
N SER A 65 -32.07 33.08 13.94
CA SER A 65 -31.16 32.65 14.98
C SER A 65 -31.75 31.53 15.83
N SER A 66 -33.04 31.60 16.10
CA SER A 66 -33.74 30.57 16.86
C SER A 66 -33.86 29.26 16.11
N LYS A 67 -34.13 29.30 14.79
CA LYS A 67 -34.20 28.12 13.94
C LYS A 67 -32.83 27.48 13.81
N ALA A 68 -31.77 28.28 13.65
CA ALA A 68 -30.41 27.81 13.60
C ALA A 68 -30.01 27.07 14.87
N ALA A 69 -30.37 27.61 16.04
CA ALA A 69 -30.12 26.97 17.33
C ALA A 69 -30.86 25.63 17.46
N GLU A 70 -32.10 25.60 16.99
CA GLU A 70 -32.94 24.38 17.02
C GLU A 70 -32.31 23.28 16.12
N VAL A 71 -31.88 23.62 14.91
CA VAL A 71 -31.29 22.68 13.97
C VAL A 71 -29.95 22.19 14.51
N LEU A 72 -29.17 23.09 15.13
CA LEU A 72 -27.89 22.72 15.72
C LEU A 72 -28.06 21.68 16.84
N GLU A 73 -29.12 21.87 17.67
CA GLU A 73 -29.44 20.92 18.72
C GLU A 73 -29.87 19.57 18.13
N ARG A 74 -30.65 19.61 17.05
CA ARG A 74 -31.17 18.39 16.40
C ARG A 74 -30.05 17.61 15.68
N ASP A 75 -29.22 18.29 14.88
CA ASP A 75 -28.23 17.64 13.96
C ASP A 75 -26.80 17.59 14.54
N GLY A 76 -26.51 18.42 15.55
CA GLY A 76 -25.17 18.50 16.12
C GLY A 76 -24.24 19.44 15.34
N PRO A 77 -23.03 19.62 15.84
CA PRO A 77 -22.09 20.56 15.24
C PRO A 77 -21.58 20.09 13.89
N ASN A 78 -21.11 21.04 13.07
CA ASN A 78 -20.49 20.78 11.78
C ASN A 78 -19.04 20.40 11.97
N GLU A 79 -18.83 19.15 12.34
CA GLU A 79 -17.48 18.60 12.54
C GLU A 79 -17.46 17.12 12.18
N LEU A 80 -16.29 16.66 11.76
CA LEU A 80 -16.08 15.25 11.44
C LEU A 80 -15.71 14.55 12.75
N LEU A 81 -16.62 13.68 13.24
CA LEU A 81 -16.42 12.99 14.50
C LEU A 81 -15.55 11.74 14.27
N PRO A 82 -14.50 11.56 15.07
CA PRO A 82 -13.71 10.33 14.95
C PRO A 82 -14.56 9.13 15.39
N PRO A 83 -14.46 7.99 14.68
CA PRO A 83 -15.15 6.78 15.13
C PRO A 83 -14.59 6.33 16.47
N LYS A 84 -15.41 5.67 17.29
CA LYS A 84 -14.95 5.09 18.55
C LYS A 84 -13.91 4.02 18.23
N GLY A 85 -12.67 4.34 18.51
CA GLY A 85 -11.56 3.43 18.28
C GLY A 85 -11.41 2.43 19.41
N THR A 86 -10.72 1.34 19.12
CA THR A 86 -10.33 0.37 20.15
C THR A 86 -9.41 1.07 21.17
N PRO A 87 -9.65 0.92 22.49
CA PRO A 87 -8.75 1.51 23.47
C PRO A 87 -7.30 1.00 23.29
N GLU A 88 -6.34 1.86 23.62
CA GLU A 88 -4.93 1.52 23.44
C GLU A 88 -4.51 0.29 24.25
N TYR A 89 -5.07 0.13 25.47
CA TYR A 89 -4.74 -1.03 26.28
C TYR A 89 -5.26 -2.34 25.68
N VAL A 90 -6.39 -2.29 24.97
CA VAL A 90 -6.92 -3.49 24.27
C VAL A 90 -6.01 -3.84 23.07
N LYS A 91 -5.51 -2.84 22.36
CA LYS A 91 -4.57 -3.06 21.25
C LYS A 91 -3.29 -3.73 21.74
N PHE A 92 -2.75 -3.25 22.87
CA PHE A 92 -1.55 -3.82 23.47
C PHE A 92 -1.81 -5.26 23.93
N ALA A 93 -2.96 -5.49 24.56
CA ALA A 93 -3.36 -6.83 25.03
C ALA A 93 -3.47 -7.82 23.88
N ARG A 94 -3.96 -7.38 22.71
CA ARG A 94 -4.05 -8.23 21.52
C ARG A 94 -2.68 -8.68 21.04
N GLN A 95 -1.67 -7.82 21.17
CA GLN A 95 -0.30 -8.18 20.78
C GLN A 95 0.30 -9.23 21.72
N LEU A 96 -0.19 -9.29 22.97
CA LEU A 96 0.27 -10.27 23.96
C LEU A 96 -0.51 -11.60 23.91
N ALA A 97 -1.59 -11.67 23.11
CA ALA A 97 -2.51 -12.82 23.12
C ALA A 97 -2.62 -13.52 21.77
N GLY A 98 -1.54 -13.59 21.00
CA GLY A 98 -1.51 -14.37 19.77
C GLY A 98 -1.45 -15.86 20.06
N GLY A 99 -1.58 -16.71 19.02
CA GLY A 99 -1.57 -18.17 19.19
C GLY A 99 -0.29 -18.69 19.81
N LEU A 100 0.86 -18.28 19.29
CA LEU A 100 2.17 -18.68 19.81
C LEU A 100 2.40 -18.06 21.19
N GLN A 101 2.00 -16.81 21.38
CA GLN A 101 2.12 -16.12 22.66
C GLN A 101 1.27 -16.80 23.74
N CYS A 102 0.04 -17.24 23.41
CA CYS A 102 -0.81 -17.96 24.33
C CYS A 102 -0.18 -19.28 24.79
N LEU A 103 0.45 -20.01 23.86
CA LEU A 103 1.15 -21.25 24.17
C LEU A 103 2.32 -20.98 25.10
N MET A 104 3.07 -19.91 24.87
CA MET A 104 4.19 -19.51 25.74
C MET A 104 3.69 -19.10 27.13
N TRP A 105 2.54 -18.41 27.22
CA TRP A 105 1.92 -18.08 28.53
C TRP A 105 1.55 -19.34 29.31
N VAL A 106 0.93 -20.31 28.61
CA VAL A 106 0.55 -21.59 29.25
C VAL A 106 1.79 -22.30 29.75
N ALA A 107 2.85 -22.36 28.96
CA ALA A 107 4.13 -22.98 29.35
C ALA A 107 4.71 -22.26 30.56
N ALA A 108 4.67 -20.94 30.62
CA ALA A 108 5.18 -20.16 31.75
C ALA A 108 4.38 -20.42 33.02
N VAL A 109 3.05 -20.54 32.93
CA VAL A 109 2.19 -20.85 34.07
C VAL A 109 2.51 -22.24 34.60
N ILE A 110 2.67 -23.24 33.73
CA ILE A 110 3.01 -24.60 34.10
C ILE A 110 4.40 -24.63 34.80
N CYS A 111 5.35 -23.83 34.25
CA CYS A 111 6.70 -23.73 34.87
C CYS A 111 6.61 -23.15 36.29
N PHE A 112 5.79 -22.11 36.50
CA PHE A 112 5.62 -21.53 37.84
C PHE A 112 4.91 -22.46 38.79
N ILE A 113 3.92 -23.22 38.31
CA ILE A 113 3.24 -24.23 39.15
C ILE A 113 4.26 -25.32 39.59
N ALA A 114 5.08 -25.80 38.65
CA ALA A 114 6.12 -26.79 38.96
C ALA A 114 7.13 -26.23 39.96
N PHE A 115 7.54 -24.98 39.80
CA PHE A 115 8.45 -24.32 40.73
C PHE A 115 7.82 -24.21 42.12
N GLY A 116 6.56 -23.83 42.22
CA GLY A 116 5.84 -23.70 43.49
C GLY A 116 5.70 -25.02 44.21
N ILE A 117 5.38 -26.11 43.49
CA ILE A 117 5.26 -27.45 44.07
C ILE A 117 6.63 -27.91 44.55
N GLU A 118 7.70 -27.73 43.79
CA GLU A 118 9.07 -28.07 44.19
C GLU A 118 9.50 -27.30 45.45
N PHE A 119 9.15 -26.00 45.51
CA PHE A 119 9.48 -25.15 46.66
C PHE A 119 8.75 -25.61 47.90
N SER A 120 7.43 -25.93 47.78
CA SER A 120 6.63 -26.37 48.97
C SER A 120 7.04 -27.74 49.49
N ARG A 121 7.58 -28.60 48.61
CA ARG A 121 8.09 -29.93 49.04
C ARG A 121 9.51 -29.87 49.59
N GLY A 122 10.16 -28.70 49.52
CA GLY A 122 11.55 -28.55 49.99
C GLY A 122 12.58 -29.26 49.14
N THR A 123 12.20 -29.69 47.93
CA THR A 123 13.08 -30.39 47.00
C THR A 123 13.75 -29.45 45.98
N LEU A 124 13.76 -28.16 46.27
CA LEU A 124 14.28 -27.16 45.34
C LEU A 124 15.80 -27.21 45.29
N VAL A 125 16.33 -27.90 44.30
CA VAL A 125 17.78 -27.98 44.04
C VAL A 125 18.18 -26.89 43.05
N THR A 126 17.33 -26.61 42.08
CA THR A 126 17.57 -25.61 41.05
C THR A 126 16.32 -24.80 40.82
N SER A 127 16.49 -23.54 40.33
CA SER A 127 15.39 -22.64 40.01
C SER A 127 15.11 -22.61 38.51
N ASP A 128 15.41 -23.70 37.80
CA ASP A 128 15.33 -23.79 36.34
C ASP A 128 13.91 -23.47 35.84
N ASN A 129 12.88 -23.99 36.51
CA ASN A 129 11.49 -23.76 36.11
C ASN A 129 11.10 -22.28 36.24
N ALA A 130 11.57 -21.60 37.29
CA ALA A 130 11.30 -20.17 37.49
C ALA A 130 12.04 -19.36 36.43
N VAL A 131 13.30 -19.68 36.13
CA VAL A 131 14.09 -18.97 35.10
C VAL A 131 13.44 -19.17 33.73
N LEU A 132 12.99 -20.38 33.41
CA LEU A 132 12.32 -20.69 32.15
C LEU A 132 11.02 -19.87 32.01
N ALA A 133 10.21 -19.81 33.06
CA ALA A 133 8.96 -19.09 33.06
C ALA A 133 9.19 -17.59 32.86
N ILE A 134 10.14 -17.01 33.59
CA ILE A 134 10.50 -15.60 33.51
C ILE A 134 10.98 -15.26 32.09
N THR A 135 11.82 -16.13 31.52
CA THR A 135 12.35 -15.91 30.15
C THR A 135 11.24 -15.94 29.11
N LEU A 136 10.31 -16.90 29.21
CA LEU A 136 9.18 -16.98 28.27
C LEU A 136 8.30 -15.73 28.34
N ILE A 137 7.98 -15.28 29.56
CA ILE A 137 7.18 -14.07 29.76
C ILE A 137 7.90 -12.86 29.18
N THR A 138 9.22 -12.74 29.43
CA THR A 138 10.02 -11.62 28.92
C THR A 138 10.01 -11.59 27.40
N VAL A 139 10.15 -12.73 26.72
CA VAL A 139 10.13 -12.82 25.26
C VAL A 139 8.78 -12.35 24.72
N VAL A 140 7.68 -12.82 25.31
CA VAL A 140 6.32 -12.44 24.88
C VAL A 140 6.11 -10.94 25.06
N VAL A 141 6.46 -10.38 26.21
CA VAL A 141 6.25 -8.96 26.51
C VAL A 141 7.10 -8.07 25.60
N VAL A 142 8.38 -8.39 25.41
CA VAL A 142 9.28 -7.59 24.56
C VAL A 142 8.80 -7.60 23.12
N THR A 143 8.43 -8.77 22.59
CA THR A 143 7.93 -8.89 21.23
C THR A 143 6.62 -8.12 21.07
N GLY A 144 5.71 -8.23 22.04
CA GLY A 144 4.44 -7.51 22.02
C GLY A 144 4.63 -6.01 22.07
N CYS A 145 5.56 -5.53 22.89
CA CYS A 145 5.88 -4.10 22.97
C CYS A 145 6.43 -3.58 21.63
N PHE A 146 7.31 -4.37 20.99
CA PHE A 146 7.90 -3.98 19.71
C PHE A 146 6.83 -3.87 18.63
N VAL A 147 5.94 -4.85 18.51
CA VAL A 147 4.87 -4.83 17.51
C VAL A 147 3.89 -3.68 17.79
N TYR A 148 3.52 -3.48 19.06
CA TYR A 148 2.65 -2.37 19.44
C TYR A 148 3.26 -1.02 19.08
N TYR A 149 4.55 -0.83 19.34
CA TYR A 149 5.26 0.41 19.00
C TYR A 149 5.21 0.68 17.49
N GLN A 150 5.40 -0.37 16.68
CA GLN A 150 5.33 -0.23 15.22
C GLN A 150 3.93 0.18 14.77
N GLU A 151 2.88 -0.41 15.35
CA GLU A 151 1.50 -0.09 15.01
C GLU A 151 1.06 1.28 15.55
N PHE A 152 1.59 1.70 16.70
CA PHE A 152 1.26 2.99 17.31
C PHE A 152 1.63 4.16 16.41
N LYS A 153 2.67 4.01 15.59
CA LYS A 153 3.11 5.07 14.67
C LYS A 153 2.12 5.33 13.54
N SER A 154 1.14 4.45 13.29
CA SER A 154 0.13 4.69 12.27
C SER A 154 -0.77 5.84 12.71
N THR A 155 -0.88 6.87 11.84
CA THR A 155 -1.61 8.08 12.15
C THR A 155 -3.12 7.86 12.01
N ASN A 156 -3.89 8.65 12.75
CA ASN A 156 -5.35 8.61 12.73
C ASN A 156 -5.85 9.28 11.43
N ILE A 157 -6.59 8.52 10.62
CA ILE A 157 -7.13 8.99 9.35
C ILE A 157 -8.12 10.15 9.57
N ILE A 158 -8.94 10.06 10.62
CA ILE A 158 -9.98 11.07 10.92
C ILE A 158 -9.34 12.44 11.20
N ALA A 159 -8.16 12.48 11.83
CA ALA A 159 -7.48 13.74 12.11
C ALA A 159 -7.14 14.50 10.81
N SER A 160 -6.79 13.77 9.74
CA SER A 160 -6.50 14.37 8.45
C SER A 160 -7.75 14.98 7.82
N PHE A 161 -8.90 14.32 7.96
CA PHE A 161 -10.16 14.85 7.43
C PHE A 161 -10.65 16.05 8.24
N LYS A 162 -10.40 16.08 9.55
CA LYS A 162 -10.79 17.19 10.41
C LYS A 162 -10.18 18.51 9.95
N ASN A 163 -8.94 18.49 9.48
CA ASN A 163 -8.23 19.68 9.02
C ASN A 163 -8.81 20.27 7.74
N LEU A 164 -9.72 19.57 7.07
CA LEU A 164 -10.35 20.05 5.84
C LEU A 164 -11.48 21.05 6.13
N VAL A 165 -12.00 21.08 7.37
CA VAL A 165 -13.04 22.02 7.77
C VAL A 165 -12.37 23.33 8.18
N PRO A 166 -12.75 24.49 7.58
CA PRO A 166 -12.17 25.77 8.00
C PRO A 166 -12.64 26.15 9.40
N GLN A 167 -11.91 27.05 10.06
CA GLN A 167 -12.23 27.46 11.41
C GLN A 167 -13.42 28.36 11.47
N GLN A 168 -13.61 29.27 10.48
CA GLN A 168 -14.68 30.25 10.47
C GLN A 168 -15.42 30.26 9.15
N ALA A 169 -16.68 30.67 9.20
CA ALA A 169 -17.55 30.81 8.05
C ALA A 169 -18.36 32.08 8.14
N LEU A 170 -18.57 32.75 7.01
CA LEU A 170 -19.43 33.95 6.93
C LEU A 170 -20.86 33.49 6.61
N VAL A 171 -21.75 33.65 7.58
CA VAL A 171 -23.12 33.17 7.48
C VAL A 171 -24.09 34.36 7.51
N ILE A 172 -25.17 34.26 6.76
CA ILE A 172 -26.26 35.26 6.77
C ILE A 172 -27.43 34.68 7.54
N ARG A 173 -27.71 35.26 8.70
CA ARG A 173 -28.84 34.90 9.57
C ARG A 173 -29.61 36.13 9.91
N ASP A 174 -30.97 36.07 9.81
CA ASP A 174 -31.86 37.21 10.03
C ASP A 174 -31.53 38.37 9.13
N GLY A 175 -31.02 38.10 7.93
CA GLY A 175 -30.65 39.10 6.96
C GLY A 175 -29.34 39.82 7.22
N GLN A 176 -28.60 39.43 8.28
CA GLN A 176 -27.34 40.08 8.66
C GLN A 176 -26.17 39.10 8.49
N LYS A 177 -25.08 39.61 7.92
CA LYS A 177 -23.84 38.86 7.73
C LYS A 177 -23.08 38.79 9.05
N ASN A 178 -22.79 37.60 9.52
CA ASN A 178 -21.97 37.35 10.72
C ASN A 178 -20.93 36.31 10.43
N GLN A 179 -19.73 36.52 10.96
CA GLN A 179 -18.66 35.50 10.90
C GLN A 179 -18.78 34.65 12.15
N ILE A 180 -19.05 33.37 11.97
CA ILE A 180 -19.20 32.40 13.07
C ILE A 180 -18.18 31.32 12.94
N ASN A 181 -17.98 30.58 14.05
CA ASN A 181 -17.20 29.36 14.02
C ASN A 181 -17.89 28.35 13.13
N ALA A 182 -17.19 27.75 12.21
CA ALA A 182 -17.78 26.76 11.31
C ALA A 182 -18.46 25.58 12.04
N UNK A 183 -18.10 25.33 12.90
CA UNK A 183 -18.61 24.40 13.67
C UNK A 183 -19.98 24.63 14.00
N GLY A 184 -20.42 25.80 14.07
CA GLY A 184 -21.78 26.17 14.36
C GLY A 184 -22.72 26.27 13.15
N LEU A 185 -22.25 25.94 11.96
CA LEU A 185 -23.09 25.88 10.78
C LEU A 185 -24.12 24.75 10.86
N VAL A 186 -25.34 25.03 10.37
CA VAL A 186 -26.43 24.04 10.34
C VAL A 186 -27.03 23.97 8.96
N VAL A 187 -27.75 22.89 8.66
CA VAL A 187 -28.45 22.72 7.41
C VAL A 187 -29.49 23.84 7.25
N GLY A 188 -29.44 24.50 6.11
CA GLY A 188 -30.32 25.63 5.84
C GLY A 188 -29.67 26.99 6.00
N ASP A 189 -28.48 27.07 6.62
CA ASP A 189 -27.74 28.34 6.75
C ASP A 189 -27.36 28.87 5.37
N LEU A 190 -27.45 30.18 5.22
CA LEU A 190 -27.00 30.86 4.01
C LEU A 190 -25.58 31.32 4.24
N VAL A 191 -24.66 30.82 3.40
CA VAL A 191 -23.21 31.04 3.55
C VAL A 191 -22.70 31.78 2.34
N GLU A 192 -21.81 32.76 2.55
CA GLU A 192 -21.11 33.46 1.47
C GLU A 192 -19.67 32.97 1.42
N ILE A 193 -19.23 32.60 0.21
CA ILE A 193 -17.88 32.10 -0.06
C ILE A 193 -17.18 33.06 -1.02
N LYS A 194 -15.94 33.41 -0.71
CA LYS A 194 -15.11 34.30 -1.55
C LYS A 194 -13.88 33.56 -2.05
N GLY A 195 -13.23 34.12 -3.03
CA GLY A 195 -11.97 33.57 -3.55
C GLY A 195 -10.94 33.37 -2.43
N GLY A 196 -10.39 32.18 -2.35
CA GLY A 196 -9.45 31.78 -1.30
C GLY A 196 -10.08 31.06 -0.12
N ASP A 197 -11.41 31.08 0.01
CA ASP A 197 -12.11 30.40 1.11
C ASP A 197 -12.29 28.91 0.82
N ARG A 198 -12.28 28.12 1.88
CA ARG A 198 -12.73 26.73 1.80
C ARG A 198 -14.19 26.61 2.19
N UNK A 199 -14.97 25.81 1.62
CA UNK A 199 -16.13 25.58 1.88
C UNK A 199 -16.25 24.98 3.13
N PRO A 200 -16.99 25.48 3.90
CA PRO A 200 -17.13 24.92 5.26
C PRO A 200 -18.11 23.77 5.37
N ALA A 201 -18.91 23.53 4.36
CA ALA A 201 -19.92 22.47 4.33
C ALA A 201 -20.32 22.26 2.88
N ASP A 202 -21.15 21.22 2.61
CA ASP A 202 -21.75 21.07 1.28
C ASP A 202 -22.82 22.14 1.09
N ILE A 203 -22.67 22.93 0.01
CA ILE A 203 -23.48 24.13 -0.22
C ILE A 203 -24.09 24.07 -1.63
N ARG A 204 -25.41 24.32 -1.72
CA ARG A 204 -26.06 24.54 -3.02
C ARG A 204 -25.95 26.02 -3.37
N SER A 205 -25.28 26.33 -4.47
CA SER A 205 -25.09 27.73 -4.92
C SER A 205 -26.42 28.31 -5.41
N SER A 206 -26.81 29.43 -4.86
CA SER A 206 -28.02 30.15 -5.28
C SER A 206 -27.69 31.44 -6.00
N LEU A 207 -26.57 32.09 -5.69
CA LEU A 207 -26.11 33.31 -6.32
C LEU A 207 -24.61 33.30 -6.59
N PRO A 208 -24.14 32.49 -7.56
CA PRO A 208 -22.72 32.54 -7.90
C PRO A 208 -22.41 33.74 -8.80
N ARG A 209 -21.24 34.38 -8.51
CA ARG A 209 -20.75 35.52 -9.29
C ARG A 209 -19.34 35.22 -9.77
N ALA A 210 -19.22 34.59 -10.94
CA ALA A 210 -17.94 34.20 -11.52
C ALA A 210 -17.12 33.31 -10.56
N CYS A 211 -17.81 32.49 -9.79
CA CYS A 211 -17.19 31.64 -8.77
C CYS A 211 -16.68 30.35 -9.40
N LYS A 212 -15.38 30.08 -9.24
CA LYS A 212 -14.77 28.82 -9.65
C LYS A 212 -14.29 28.07 -8.39
N VAL A 213 -14.65 26.81 -8.29
CA VAL A 213 -14.32 25.97 -7.12
C VAL A 213 -13.42 24.84 -7.58
N ASP A 214 -12.26 24.72 -6.92
CA ASP A 214 -11.32 23.63 -7.20
C ASP A 214 -11.75 22.39 -6.43
N ASN A 215 -12.33 21.43 -7.14
CA ASN A 215 -12.78 20.16 -6.56
C ASN A 215 -11.90 18.98 -6.99
N SER A 216 -10.64 19.23 -7.36
CA SER A 216 -9.71 18.20 -7.81
C SER A 216 -9.44 17.16 -6.74
N SER A 217 -9.51 17.54 -5.46
CA SER A 217 -9.29 16.60 -4.35
C SER A 217 -10.40 15.54 -4.26
N LEU A 218 -11.58 15.82 -4.81
CA LEU A 218 -12.71 14.89 -4.76
C LEU A 218 -13.00 14.21 -6.10
N THR A 219 -12.80 14.92 -7.22
CA THR A 219 -13.12 14.40 -8.56
C THR A 219 -11.88 13.93 -9.32
N GLY A 220 -10.70 14.38 -8.91
CA GLY A 220 -9.45 14.10 -9.61
C GLY A 220 -9.24 14.95 -10.85
N GLU A 221 -10.19 15.83 -11.18
CA GLU A 221 -10.07 16.72 -12.33
C GLU A 221 -9.30 17.97 -11.96
N SER A 222 -8.27 18.30 -12.75
CA SER A 222 -7.44 19.48 -12.49
C SER A 222 -8.12 20.79 -12.82
N GLU A 223 -9.25 20.75 -13.53
CA GLU A 223 -9.99 21.94 -13.96
C GLU A 223 -11.02 22.34 -12.91
N ALA A 224 -11.06 23.64 -12.58
CA ALA A 224 -12.02 24.18 -11.65
C ALA A 224 -13.27 24.62 -12.41
N PRO A 225 -14.44 23.98 -12.20
CA PRO A 225 -15.66 24.41 -12.89
C PRO A 225 -16.23 25.68 -12.29
N GLU A 226 -16.86 26.49 -13.15
CA GLU A 226 -17.56 27.68 -12.71
C GLU A 226 -18.93 27.29 -12.14
N GLN A 227 -19.29 27.82 -11.00
CA GLN A 227 -20.55 27.51 -10.32
C GLN A 227 -21.73 28.17 -11.07
N THR A 228 -22.84 27.43 -11.14
CA THR A 228 -24.12 27.92 -11.72
C THR A 228 -25.23 27.64 -10.71
N PRO A 229 -26.35 28.38 -10.76
CA PRO A 229 -27.47 28.09 -9.85
C PRO A 229 -28.32 26.90 -10.28
N GLU A 230 -28.15 26.41 -11.51
CA GLU A 230 -28.97 25.33 -12.07
C GLU A 230 -28.21 24.02 -12.11
N CYS A 231 -28.94 22.91 -12.00
CA CYS A 231 -28.38 21.57 -12.07
C CYS A 231 -27.82 21.28 -13.46
N THR A 232 -26.57 20.82 -13.52
CA THR A 232 -25.92 20.50 -14.80
C THR A 232 -25.64 19.01 -14.97
N HIS A 233 -25.79 18.20 -13.90
CA HIS A 233 -25.50 16.79 -13.93
C HIS A 233 -26.26 16.06 -12.80
N GLU A 234 -26.62 14.81 -13.02
CA GLU A 234 -27.31 13.99 -12.01
C GLU A 234 -26.40 13.64 -10.84
N ASN A 235 -25.09 13.49 -11.09
CA ASN A 235 -24.12 13.14 -10.06
C ASN A 235 -23.79 14.37 -9.21
N PRO A 236 -23.99 14.33 -7.89
CA PRO A 236 -23.68 15.50 -7.03
C PRO A 236 -22.20 15.91 -7.10
N LEU A 237 -21.29 15.01 -7.42
CA LEU A 237 -19.86 15.33 -7.56
C LEU A 237 -19.55 16.10 -8.84
N GLU A 238 -20.38 15.94 -9.88
CA GLU A 238 -20.13 16.53 -11.20
C GLU A 238 -20.99 17.75 -11.49
N THR A 239 -22.07 17.96 -10.75
CA THR A 239 -22.93 19.12 -10.95
C THR A 239 -22.20 20.40 -10.58
N LYS A 240 -22.50 21.47 -11.31
CA LYS A 240 -21.85 22.78 -11.11
C LYS A 240 -22.60 23.67 -10.12
N ASN A 241 -23.70 23.19 -9.53
CA ASN A 241 -24.45 24.00 -8.58
C ASN A 241 -24.25 23.60 -7.12
N ILE A 242 -23.32 22.70 -6.85
CA ILE A 242 -22.95 22.30 -5.49
C ILE A 242 -21.45 22.57 -5.28
N ALA A 243 -21.15 23.27 -4.18
CA ALA A 243 -19.78 23.44 -3.68
C ALA A 243 -19.63 22.51 -2.49
N LEU A 244 -18.61 21.65 -2.54
CA LEU A 244 -18.43 20.58 -1.55
C LEU A 244 -17.45 21.00 -0.47
N LEU A 245 -17.64 20.46 0.74
CA LEU A 245 -16.69 20.62 1.84
C LEU A 245 -15.30 20.16 1.37
N SER A 246 -14.28 20.84 1.81
CA SER A 246 -12.86 20.63 1.52
C SER A 246 -12.40 21.22 0.19
N THR A 247 -13.30 21.62 -0.67
CA THR A 247 -12.95 22.32 -1.91
C THR A 247 -12.64 23.78 -1.61
N THR A 248 -11.84 24.40 -2.50
CA THR A 248 -11.40 25.80 -2.33
C THR A 248 -12.01 26.64 -3.45
N CYS A 249 -12.56 27.77 -3.08
CA CYS A 249 -13.01 28.77 -4.06
C CYS A 249 -11.78 29.49 -4.62
N LEU A 250 -11.53 29.37 -5.91
CA LEU A 250 -10.35 29.97 -6.53
C LEU A 250 -10.57 31.43 -6.85
N GLU A 251 -11.76 31.79 -7.35
CA GLU A 251 -12.07 33.17 -7.68
C GLU A 251 -13.59 33.39 -7.61
N GLY A 252 -13.97 34.65 -7.52
CA GLY A 252 -15.38 35.04 -7.49
C GLY A 252 -16.00 34.96 -6.11
N VAL A 253 -17.30 35.16 -6.07
CA VAL A 253 -18.12 35.14 -4.84
C VAL A 253 -19.35 34.29 -5.11
N ALA A 254 -19.74 33.48 -4.12
CA ALA A 254 -20.99 32.71 -4.23
C ALA A 254 -21.73 32.76 -2.90
N THR A 255 -23.05 32.82 -2.97
CA THR A 255 -23.93 32.68 -1.82
C THR A 255 -24.73 31.40 -2.03
N GLY A 256 -24.81 30.58 -0.99
CA GLY A 256 -25.49 29.30 -1.12
C GLY A 256 -26.02 28.81 0.20
N THR A 257 -26.95 27.86 0.10
CA THR A 257 -27.60 27.22 1.25
C THR A 257 -26.86 25.94 1.61
N VAL A 258 -26.54 25.79 2.90
CA VAL A 258 -25.91 24.57 3.42
C VAL A 258 -26.91 23.43 3.30
N ILE A 259 -26.52 22.33 2.61
CA ILE A 259 -27.40 21.19 2.42
C ILE A 259 -27.00 20.01 3.30
N ASN A 260 -25.72 19.91 3.65
CA ASN A 260 -25.20 18.85 4.54
C ASN A 260 -24.07 19.42 5.39
N THR A 261 -23.96 18.93 6.62
CA THR A 261 -22.92 19.32 7.56
C THR A 261 -22.26 18.09 8.18
N GLY A 262 -20.99 18.25 8.60
CA GLY A 262 -20.25 17.26 9.36
C GLY A 262 -20.14 15.91 8.65
N ASP A 263 -20.54 14.85 9.33
CA ASP A 263 -20.41 13.48 8.81
C ASP A 263 -21.37 13.19 7.65
N ARG A 264 -22.37 14.03 7.43
CA ARG A 264 -23.33 13.84 6.32
C ARG A 264 -22.85 14.45 5.01
N THR A 265 -21.80 15.26 5.03
CA THR A 265 -21.20 15.81 3.82
C THR A 265 -20.55 14.67 3.00
N ILE A 266 -20.28 14.92 1.73
CA ILE A 266 -19.61 13.93 0.88
C ILE A 266 -18.24 13.56 1.46
N ILE A 267 -17.48 14.54 1.94
CA ILE A 267 -16.19 14.32 2.60
C ILE A 267 -16.39 13.50 3.90
N GLY A 268 -17.43 13.79 4.65
CA GLY A 268 -17.77 13.04 5.87
C GLY A 268 -18.10 11.58 5.57
N ARG A 269 -18.80 11.34 4.47
CA ARG A 269 -19.13 9.98 4.04
C ARG A 269 -17.87 9.24 3.55
N ILE A 270 -16.95 9.93 2.86
CA ILE A 270 -15.66 9.37 2.46
C ILE A 270 -14.84 9.02 3.71
N ALA A 271 -14.81 9.90 4.70
CA ALA A 271 -14.11 9.63 5.96
C ALA A 271 -14.70 8.42 6.70
N SER A 272 -16.02 8.30 6.71
CA SER A 272 -16.72 7.16 7.30
C SER A 272 -16.39 5.87 6.57
N LEU A 273 -16.35 5.89 5.24
CA LEU A 273 -15.96 4.74 4.43
C LEU A 273 -14.52 4.33 4.76
N ALA A 274 -13.60 5.29 4.80
CA ALA A 274 -12.19 5.01 5.10
C ALA A 274 -12.02 4.45 6.52
N SER A 275 -12.76 4.98 7.48
CA SER A 275 -12.70 4.54 8.88
C SER A 275 -13.45 3.22 9.11
N GLY A 276 -14.53 3.00 8.37
CA GLY A 276 -15.36 1.80 8.48
C GLY A 276 -14.76 0.57 7.82
N VAL A 277 -13.74 0.77 6.95
CA VAL A 277 -13.03 -0.36 6.34
C VAL A 277 -12.05 -0.89 7.38
N GLY A 278 -12.30 -2.10 7.88
CA GLY A 278 -11.39 -2.76 8.81
C GLY A 278 -10.13 -3.19 8.11
N ASN A 279 -9.03 -3.22 8.86
CA ASN A 279 -7.77 -3.77 8.37
C ASN A 279 -7.92 -5.28 8.21
N GLU A 280 -7.90 -5.76 6.98
CA GLU A 280 -7.88 -7.19 6.72
C GLU A 280 -6.44 -7.69 6.91
N LYS A 281 -6.31 -8.95 7.33
CA LYS A 281 -5.00 -9.54 7.55
C LYS A 281 -4.23 -9.60 6.24
N THR A 282 -2.95 -9.26 6.29
CA THR A 282 -2.07 -9.35 5.13
C THR A 282 -1.82 -10.82 4.78
N PRO A 283 -1.42 -11.14 3.53
CA PRO A 283 -1.13 -12.54 3.19
C PRO A 283 -0.07 -13.18 4.09
N ILE A 284 0.97 -12.44 4.48
CA ILE A 284 2.01 -12.99 5.36
C ILE A 284 1.46 -13.23 6.77
N ALA A 285 0.54 -12.37 7.25
CA ALA A 285 -0.09 -12.56 8.57
C ALA A 285 -0.94 -13.84 8.58
N ILE A 286 -1.69 -14.09 7.49
CA ILE A 286 -2.48 -15.31 7.35
C ILE A 286 -1.55 -16.53 7.35
N GLU A 287 -0.45 -16.47 6.63
CA GLU A 287 0.53 -17.56 6.57
C GLU A 287 1.17 -17.83 7.93
N ILE A 288 1.57 -16.79 8.66
CA ILE A 288 2.16 -16.92 9.99
C ILE A 288 1.15 -17.50 10.97
N GLU A 289 -0.10 -17.03 10.93
CA GLU A 289 -1.18 -17.53 11.79
C GLU A 289 -1.45 -19.02 11.53
N HIS A 290 -1.51 -19.42 10.28
CA HIS A 290 -1.70 -20.81 9.89
C HIS A 290 -0.55 -21.68 10.40
N PHE A 291 0.66 -21.23 10.22
CA PHE A 291 1.86 -21.92 10.69
C PHE A 291 1.86 -22.04 12.21
N VAL A 292 1.54 -20.96 12.92
CA VAL A 292 1.49 -20.96 14.39
C VAL A 292 0.45 -21.95 14.89
N ASP A 293 -0.72 -22.00 14.24
CA ASP A 293 -1.78 -22.94 14.60
C ASP A 293 -1.31 -24.39 14.45
N ILE A 294 -0.60 -24.70 13.36
CA ILE A 294 -0.05 -26.03 13.12
C ILE A 294 0.98 -26.38 14.20
N ILE A 295 1.91 -25.49 14.49
CA ILE A 295 2.96 -25.72 15.49
C ILE A 295 2.36 -25.90 16.89
N ALA A 296 1.40 -25.06 17.26
CA ALA A 296 0.71 -25.15 18.55
C ALA A 296 -0.03 -26.49 18.68
N GLY A 297 -0.73 -26.89 17.63
CA GLY A 297 -1.45 -28.16 17.61
C GLY A 297 -0.51 -29.36 17.74
N LEU A 298 0.60 -29.34 17.01
CA LEU A 298 1.60 -30.41 17.09
C LEU A 298 2.27 -30.46 18.47
N ALA A 299 2.60 -29.30 19.05
CA ALA A 299 3.22 -29.22 20.36
C ALA A 299 2.29 -29.80 21.43
N ILE A 300 1.01 -29.43 21.40
CA ILE A 300 0.02 -29.92 22.34
C ILE A 300 -0.19 -31.44 22.15
N PHE A 301 -0.29 -31.87 20.89
CA PHE A 301 -0.47 -33.30 20.59
C PHE A 301 0.69 -34.13 21.10
N PHE A 302 1.93 -33.75 20.79
CA PHE A 302 3.12 -34.51 21.27
C PHE A 302 3.25 -34.44 22.78
N GLY A 303 3.03 -33.26 23.36
CA GLY A 303 3.09 -33.10 24.82
C GLY A 303 2.08 -33.99 25.54
N PHE A 304 0.83 -34.00 25.05
CA PHE A 304 -0.23 -34.81 25.64
C PHE A 304 0.08 -36.32 25.47
N THR A 305 0.54 -36.71 24.28
CA THR A 305 0.88 -38.10 23.96
C THR A 305 1.97 -38.58 24.93
N PHE A 306 3.04 -37.79 25.11
CA PHE A 306 4.12 -38.20 26.01
C PHE A 306 3.72 -38.12 27.49
N PHE A 307 2.80 -37.20 27.83
CA PHE A 307 2.23 -37.19 29.17
C PHE A 307 1.51 -38.51 29.46
N VAL A 308 0.67 -38.96 28.49
CA VAL A 308 -0.07 -40.22 28.64
C VAL A 308 0.90 -41.40 28.73
N VAL A 309 1.90 -41.42 27.84
CA VAL A 309 2.92 -42.50 27.85
C VAL A 309 3.66 -42.50 29.21
N ALA A 310 4.05 -41.35 29.72
CA ALA A 310 4.71 -41.25 31.04
C ALA A 310 3.83 -41.78 32.17
N MET A 311 2.53 -41.44 32.15
CA MET A 311 1.59 -41.94 33.14
C MET A 311 1.46 -43.44 33.05
N PHE A 312 1.40 -44.04 31.85
CA PHE A 312 1.34 -45.47 31.65
C PHE A 312 2.61 -46.20 32.12
N ILE A 313 3.78 -45.56 31.91
CA ILE A 313 5.06 -46.13 32.35
C ILE A 313 5.16 -46.13 33.87
N GLY A 314 4.40 -45.26 34.56
CA GLY A 314 4.38 -45.22 36.00
C GLY A 314 5.01 -43.98 36.63
N TYR A 315 5.30 -42.94 35.83
CA TYR A 315 5.84 -41.70 36.38
C TYR A 315 4.75 -40.99 37.22
N ALA A 316 5.20 -40.26 38.25
CA ALA A 316 4.32 -39.45 39.07
C ALA A 316 3.66 -38.36 38.21
N PHE A 317 2.44 -37.92 38.63
CA PHE A 317 1.70 -36.89 37.88
C PHE A 317 2.53 -35.64 37.70
N LEU A 318 3.24 -35.18 38.71
CA LEU A 318 4.08 -33.98 38.63
C LEU A 318 5.20 -34.16 37.62
N GLU A 319 5.87 -35.29 37.59
CA GLU A 319 6.95 -35.59 36.64
C GLU A 319 6.39 -35.61 35.21
N ALA A 320 5.22 -36.21 35.02
CA ALA A 320 4.55 -36.25 33.73
C ALA A 320 4.16 -34.84 33.25
N MET A 321 3.73 -33.96 34.14
CA MET A 321 3.40 -32.55 33.81
C MET A 321 4.68 -31.79 33.45
N ILE A 322 5.78 -32.00 34.12
CA ILE A 322 7.07 -31.42 33.81
C ILE A 322 7.51 -31.87 32.39
N PHE A 323 7.29 -33.14 32.10
CA PHE A 323 7.53 -33.67 30.76
C PHE A 323 6.72 -32.97 29.69
N PHE A 324 5.42 -32.81 29.94
CA PHE A 324 4.54 -32.10 29.01
C PHE A 324 5.08 -30.70 28.73
N MET A 325 5.44 -29.97 29.77
CA MET A 325 6.01 -28.63 29.65
C MET A 325 7.31 -28.62 28.87
N ALA A 326 8.22 -29.57 29.16
CA ALA A 326 9.50 -29.65 28.48
C ALA A 326 9.33 -29.90 26.99
N ILE A 327 8.40 -30.77 26.61
CA ILE A 327 8.12 -31.07 25.18
C ILE A 327 7.50 -29.84 24.50
N VAL A 328 6.60 -29.14 25.17
CA VAL A 328 6.00 -27.93 24.62
C VAL A 328 7.09 -26.87 24.37
N VAL A 329 8.00 -26.68 25.37
CA VAL A 329 9.10 -25.71 25.22
C VAL A 329 10.04 -26.12 24.08
N ALA A 330 10.38 -27.40 23.99
CA ALA A 330 11.29 -27.89 22.97
C ALA A 330 10.72 -27.76 21.56
N TYR A 331 9.41 -27.95 21.42
CA TYR A 331 8.79 -27.93 20.12
C TYR A 331 8.45 -26.51 19.64
N VAL A 332 8.14 -25.58 20.55
CA VAL A 332 7.81 -24.20 20.20
C VAL A 332 9.10 -23.47 19.83
N PRO A 333 9.19 -22.91 18.61
CA PRO A 333 10.38 -22.13 18.24
C PRO A 333 10.28 -20.71 18.81
N GLU A 334 10.73 -20.51 20.04
CA GLU A 334 10.63 -19.24 20.77
C GLU A 334 11.28 -18.08 20.01
N GLY A 335 12.38 -18.35 19.29
CA GLY A 335 13.07 -17.32 18.53
C GLY A 335 12.46 -16.98 17.19
N LEU A 336 11.48 -17.76 16.73
CA LEU A 336 10.92 -17.58 15.39
C LEU A 336 10.19 -16.24 15.25
N LEU A 337 9.40 -15.88 16.25
CA LEU A 337 8.64 -14.62 16.25
C LEU A 337 9.59 -13.42 16.14
N ALA A 338 10.66 -13.42 16.93
CA ALA A 338 11.69 -12.40 16.88
C ALA A 338 12.39 -12.36 15.52
N THR A 339 12.72 -13.53 14.97
CA THR A 339 13.40 -13.64 13.67
C THR A 339 12.55 -13.05 12.55
N VAL A 340 11.28 -13.43 12.46
CA VAL A 340 10.38 -12.93 11.42
C VAL A 340 10.23 -11.41 11.54
N THR A 341 10.02 -10.91 12.75
CA THR A 341 9.86 -9.47 12.99
C THR A 341 11.11 -8.70 12.59
N VAL A 342 12.29 -9.17 12.98
CA VAL A 342 13.56 -8.51 12.65
C VAL A 342 13.82 -8.56 11.15
N CYS A 343 13.54 -9.68 10.48
CA CYS A 343 13.72 -9.81 9.03
C CYS A 343 12.85 -8.80 8.28
N LEU A 344 11.59 -8.68 8.67
CA LEU A 344 10.67 -7.70 8.05
C LEU A 344 11.14 -6.27 8.33
N SER A 345 11.61 -5.99 9.55
CA SER A 345 12.12 -4.65 9.91
C SER A 345 13.33 -4.27 9.06
N LEU A 346 14.26 -5.21 8.86
CA LEU A 346 15.46 -4.95 8.05
C LEU A 346 15.10 -4.69 6.60
N THR A 347 14.14 -5.44 6.05
CA THR A 347 13.69 -5.24 4.68
C THR A 347 12.98 -3.90 4.54
N ALA A 348 12.14 -3.52 5.53
CA ALA A 348 11.48 -2.21 5.55
C ALA A 348 12.51 -1.08 5.58
N LYS A 349 13.58 -1.25 6.34
CA LYS A 349 14.67 -0.27 6.44
C LYS A 349 15.41 -0.13 5.10
N ARG A 350 15.65 -1.25 4.40
CA ARG A 350 16.24 -1.21 3.06
C ARG A 350 15.35 -0.49 2.06
N LEU A 351 14.04 -0.72 2.13
CA LEU A 351 13.08 -0.02 1.27
C LEU A 351 13.05 1.47 1.56
N ALA A 352 13.17 1.87 2.84
CA ALA A 352 13.19 3.29 3.22
C ALA A 352 14.38 4.01 2.59
N ARG A 353 15.52 3.34 2.46
CA ARG A 353 16.70 3.89 1.78
C ARG A 353 16.47 4.08 0.28
N LYS A 354 15.50 3.36 -0.29
CA LYS A 354 15.12 3.46 -1.71
C LYS A 354 13.83 4.28 -1.88
N ASN A 355 13.51 5.14 -0.91
CA ASN A 355 12.39 6.08 -0.94
C ASN A 355 11.02 5.43 -0.81
N CYS A 356 10.94 4.21 -0.25
CA CYS A 356 9.69 3.52 0.05
C CYS A 356 9.57 3.38 1.57
N VAL A 357 8.77 4.24 2.20
CA VAL A 357 8.54 4.16 3.65
C VAL A 357 7.35 3.25 3.93
N VAL A 358 7.60 2.17 4.67
CA VAL A 358 6.58 1.18 5.02
C VAL A 358 6.12 1.47 6.44
N LYS A 359 4.82 1.71 6.63
CA LYS A 359 4.24 1.95 7.95
C LYS A 359 3.98 0.64 8.71
N ASN A 360 3.65 -0.42 7.96
CA ASN A 360 3.32 -1.73 8.50
C ASN A 360 4.37 -2.72 7.99
N LEU A 361 5.07 -3.39 8.90
CA LEU A 361 6.14 -4.32 8.53
C LEU A 361 5.65 -5.42 7.58
N GLU A 362 4.42 -5.88 7.79
CA GLU A 362 3.83 -6.94 6.96
C GLU A 362 3.56 -6.49 5.52
N ALA A 363 3.44 -5.18 5.29
CA ALA A 363 3.17 -4.64 3.96
C ALA A 363 4.32 -4.90 2.98
N VAL A 364 5.53 -5.10 3.48
CA VAL A 364 6.70 -5.40 2.65
C VAL A 364 6.43 -6.66 1.83
N GLU A 365 6.00 -7.73 2.52
CA GLU A 365 5.73 -9.00 1.84
C GLU A 365 4.44 -8.93 1.02
N THR A 366 3.43 -8.20 1.49
CA THR A 366 2.18 -8.03 0.76
C THR A 366 2.45 -7.42 -0.62
N LEU A 367 3.35 -6.46 -0.68
CA LEU A 367 3.72 -5.85 -1.96
C LEU A 367 4.34 -6.91 -2.90
N GLY A 368 5.16 -7.80 -2.36
CA GLY A 368 5.74 -8.89 -3.14
C GLY A 368 4.70 -9.90 -3.63
N SER A 369 3.61 -10.07 -2.91
CA SER A 369 2.52 -10.98 -3.28
C SER A 369 1.50 -10.33 -4.22
N THR A 370 1.62 -9.04 -4.49
CA THR A 370 0.66 -8.27 -5.28
C THR A 370 0.51 -8.84 -6.68
N SER A 371 -0.73 -9.05 -7.10
CA SER A 371 -1.07 -9.52 -8.45
C SER A 371 -1.82 -8.46 -9.26
N VAL A 372 -2.42 -7.47 -8.61
CA VAL A 372 -3.14 -6.37 -9.27
C VAL A 372 -2.75 -5.07 -8.59
N ILE A 373 -2.43 -4.05 -9.38
CA ILE A 373 -2.23 -2.68 -8.90
C ILE A 373 -3.34 -1.82 -9.49
N CYS A 374 -4.22 -1.31 -8.64
CA CYS A 374 -5.24 -0.33 -9.04
C CYS A 374 -4.68 1.05 -8.80
N SER A 375 -4.39 1.77 -9.85
CA SER A 375 -3.71 3.05 -9.78
C SER A 375 -4.63 4.20 -10.17
N ASP A 376 -4.64 5.25 -9.36
CA ASP A 376 -5.25 6.51 -9.72
C ASP A 376 -4.43 7.15 -10.86
N LYS A 377 -5.12 7.80 -11.78
CA LYS A 377 -4.46 8.47 -12.91
C LYS A 377 -3.79 9.77 -12.46
N THR A 378 -4.56 10.66 -11.87
CA THR A 378 -4.12 12.04 -11.59
C THR A 378 -3.18 12.06 -10.37
N GLY A 379 -1.98 12.58 -10.58
CA GLY A 379 -0.98 12.72 -9.53
C GLY A 379 -0.16 11.49 -9.28
N THR A 380 -0.65 10.32 -9.66
CA THR A 380 0.05 9.03 -9.48
C THR A 380 0.73 8.60 -10.78
N LEU A 381 -0.06 8.40 -11.83
CA LEU A 381 0.47 8.07 -13.16
C LEU A 381 0.82 9.33 -13.95
N THR A 382 0.21 10.46 -13.63
CA THR A 382 0.43 11.73 -14.29
C THR A 382 1.10 12.72 -13.33
N GLN A 383 1.60 13.81 -13.90
CA GLN A 383 2.32 14.84 -13.12
C GLN A 383 1.39 15.71 -12.26
N ASN A 384 0.06 15.59 -12.42
CA ASN A 384 -0.95 16.42 -11.77
C ASN A 384 -0.73 17.90 -12.13
N ARG A 385 -0.40 18.14 -13.36
CA ARG A 385 -0.07 19.47 -13.86
C ARG A 385 -0.53 19.56 -15.31
N MET A 386 -1.60 20.35 -15.56
CA MET A 386 -2.04 20.59 -16.94
C MET A 386 -0.87 21.24 -17.68
N THR A 387 -0.49 20.67 -18.82
CA THR A 387 0.69 21.09 -19.59
C THR A 387 0.30 21.16 -21.07
N VAL A 388 0.78 22.18 -21.77
CA VAL A 388 0.58 22.29 -23.21
C VAL A 388 1.32 21.12 -23.89
N ALA A 389 0.57 20.35 -24.68
CA ALA A 389 1.11 19.15 -25.33
C ALA A 389 1.35 19.35 -26.82
N HIS A 390 0.38 19.94 -27.50
CA HIS A 390 0.46 20.13 -28.97
C HIS A 390 -0.09 21.49 -29.35
N LEU A 391 0.37 21.96 -30.52
CA LEU A 391 -0.11 23.20 -31.08
C LEU A 391 -0.40 22.95 -32.56
N TRP A 392 -1.42 23.59 -33.08
CA TRP A 392 -1.72 23.55 -34.52
C TRP A 392 -1.68 24.97 -35.05
N PHE A 393 -0.74 25.26 -35.92
CA PHE A 393 -0.63 26.52 -36.68
C PHE A 393 0.15 26.20 -37.95
N ASP A 394 -0.09 27.04 -38.96
CA ASP A 394 0.52 26.85 -40.28
C ASP A 394 0.22 25.46 -40.88
N ASN A 395 -0.97 24.92 -40.53
CA ASN A 395 -1.45 23.59 -40.96
C ASN A 395 -0.52 22.43 -40.59
N VAL A 396 0.23 22.56 -39.48
CA VAL A 396 1.11 21.53 -38.97
C VAL A 396 0.89 21.39 -37.45
N ILE A 397 0.77 20.16 -36.97
CA ILE A 397 0.70 19.87 -35.53
C ILE A 397 2.12 19.82 -34.99
N HIS A 398 2.41 20.73 -34.07
CA HIS A 398 3.72 20.82 -33.40
C HIS A 398 3.61 20.22 -32.00
N ALA A 399 4.65 19.51 -31.56
CA ALA A 399 4.68 18.91 -30.22
C ALA A 399 5.45 19.83 -29.27
N ALA A 400 4.85 20.08 -28.11
CA ALA A 400 5.51 20.82 -27.03
C ALA A 400 6.14 19.84 -26.07
N ASP A 401 7.10 20.34 -25.28
CA ASP A 401 7.81 19.52 -24.30
C ASP A 401 6.92 19.31 -23.08
N THR A 402 6.50 18.05 -22.84
CA THR A 402 5.67 17.67 -21.71
C THR A 402 6.46 16.99 -20.60
N THR A 403 7.79 16.98 -20.68
CA THR A 403 8.63 16.39 -19.61
C THR A 403 8.52 17.21 -18.34
N GLU A 404 8.85 16.57 -17.22
CA GLU A 404 8.66 17.16 -15.88
C GLU A 404 9.47 18.43 -15.67
N ASP A 405 10.67 18.52 -16.27
CA ASP A 405 11.53 19.71 -16.18
C ASP A 405 11.41 20.62 -17.38
N GLN A 406 10.71 20.18 -18.43
CA GLN A 406 10.49 20.94 -19.66
C GLN A 406 11.80 21.44 -20.29
N SER A 407 12.84 20.60 -20.21
CA SER A 407 14.17 20.91 -20.76
C SER A 407 14.42 20.30 -22.13
N GLY A 408 13.44 19.60 -22.70
CA GLY A 408 13.55 18.95 -24.01
C GLY A 408 13.53 19.93 -25.17
N GLN A 409 13.60 19.38 -26.38
CA GLN A 409 13.62 20.17 -27.60
C GLN A 409 12.27 20.85 -27.83
N SER A 410 12.33 22.13 -28.19
CA SER A 410 11.16 22.88 -28.57
C SER A 410 10.92 22.75 -30.08
N PHE A 411 9.70 23.02 -30.48
CA PHE A 411 9.32 23.13 -31.89
C PHE A 411 9.87 24.44 -32.49
N ASP A 412 9.79 24.57 -33.80
CA ASP A 412 10.27 25.76 -34.52
C ASP A 412 9.38 26.97 -34.15
N GLN A 413 9.99 27.95 -33.47
CA GLN A 413 9.29 29.16 -32.99
C GLN A 413 9.55 30.39 -33.87
N SER A 414 10.06 30.21 -35.07
CA SER A 414 10.42 31.30 -35.97
C SER A 414 9.20 31.87 -36.74
N SER A 415 8.09 31.15 -36.79
CA SER A 415 6.90 31.53 -37.52
C SER A 415 6.21 32.78 -36.91
N GLU A 416 5.76 33.68 -37.73
CA GLU A 416 4.95 34.85 -37.32
C GLU A 416 3.58 34.38 -36.78
N THR A 417 3.05 33.28 -37.34
CA THR A 417 1.82 32.70 -36.85
C THR A 417 1.99 32.26 -35.41
N TRP A 418 3.13 31.64 -35.09
CA TRP A 418 3.44 31.24 -33.72
C TRP A 418 3.49 32.44 -32.80
N ARG A 419 4.12 33.53 -33.21
CA ARG A 419 4.18 34.76 -32.39
C ARG A 419 2.79 35.29 -32.09
N SER A 420 1.89 35.32 -33.11
CA SER A 420 0.50 35.76 -32.95
C SER A 420 -0.26 34.82 -32.01
N LEU A 421 -0.09 33.52 -32.18
CA LEU A 421 -0.75 32.53 -31.34
C LEU A 421 -0.29 32.65 -29.88
N ALA A 422 1.01 32.80 -29.66
CA ALA A 422 1.60 32.97 -28.32
C ALA A 422 1.09 34.27 -27.68
N ARG A 423 0.97 35.35 -28.47
CA ARG A 423 0.47 36.62 -27.97
C ARG A 423 -0.98 36.48 -27.49
N VAL A 424 -1.83 35.81 -28.26
CA VAL A 424 -3.23 35.59 -27.86
C VAL A 424 -3.28 34.72 -26.57
N ALA A 425 -2.52 33.68 -26.53
CA ALA A 425 -2.49 32.78 -25.34
C ALA A 425 -1.99 33.51 -24.09
N GLY A 426 -1.01 34.38 -24.24
CA GLY A 426 -0.46 35.14 -23.11
C GLY A 426 -1.34 36.28 -22.65
N LEU A 427 -1.96 37.02 -23.59
CA LEU A 427 -2.77 38.21 -23.26
C LEU A 427 -4.19 37.84 -22.84
N CYS A 428 -4.82 36.86 -23.51
CA CYS A 428 -6.16 36.39 -23.16
C CYS A 428 -6.06 35.35 -22.05
N ASN A 429 -5.64 35.78 -20.87
CA ASN A 429 -5.31 34.85 -19.76
C ASN A 429 -5.36 35.63 -18.45
N ARG A 430 -6.13 35.12 -17.50
CA ARG A 430 -6.30 35.74 -16.18
C ARG A 430 -5.35 35.21 -15.13
N ALA A 431 -4.59 34.16 -15.43
CA ALA A 431 -3.64 33.59 -14.49
C ALA A 431 -2.43 34.51 -14.29
N ILE A 432 -1.97 34.61 -13.05
CA ILE A 432 -0.81 35.43 -12.69
C ILE A 432 0.13 34.62 -11.80
N PHE A 433 1.44 34.85 -11.97
CA PHE A 433 2.44 34.27 -11.07
C PHE A 433 2.40 34.98 -9.73
N LYS A 434 2.57 34.22 -8.65
CA LYS A 434 2.78 34.82 -7.33
C LYS A 434 4.13 35.55 -7.31
N PRO A 435 4.25 36.64 -6.55
CA PRO A 435 5.50 37.40 -6.55
C PRO A 435 6.67 36.62 -5.89
N ASN A 436 7.90 37.05 -6.23
CA ASN A 436 9.14 36.57 -5.63
C ASN A 436 9.45 35.09 -5.91
N GLN A 437 9.21 34.67 -7.17
CA GLN A 437 9.46 33.28 -7.59
C GLN A 437 10.48 33.16 -8.72
N GLU A 438 11.23 34.22 -9.04
CA GLU A 438 12.19 34.20 -10.15
C GLU A 438 13.30 33.17 -9.97
N SER A 439 13.60 32.77 -8.75
CA SER A 439 14.62 31.75 -8.45
C SER A 439 14.12 30.33 -8.71
N LEU A 440 12.81 30.12 -8.81
CA LEU A 440 12.24 28.78 -9.04
C LEU A 440 12.17 28.49 -10.53
N PRO A 441 12.33 27.21 -10.93
CA PRO A 441 12.04 26.82 -12.31
C PRO A 441 10.59 27.11 -12.67
N ILE A 442 10.35 27.48 -13.92
CA ILE A 442 9.00 27.88 -14.37
C ILE A 442 7.94 26.82 -14.08
N PRO A 443 8.17 25.50 -14.33
CA PRO A 443 7.14 24.51 -14.04
C PRO A 443 6.75 24.41 -12.58
N ARG A 444 7.64 24.82 -11.64
CA ARG A 444 7.40 24.74 -10.20
C ARG A 444 6.80 26.02 -9.60
N ARG A 445 6.67 27.09 -10.39
CA ARG A 445 6.15 28.35 -9.88
C ARG A 445 4.66 28.21 -9.55
N ILE A 446 4.25 28.90 -8.50
CA ILE A 446 2.85 28.94 -8.07
C ILE A 446 2.12 30.03 -8.86
N VAL A 447 0.97 29.65 -9.45
CA VAL A 447 0.16 30.52 -10.30
C VAL A 447 -1.24 30.60 -9.71
N VAL A 448 -1.81 31.82 -9.68
CA VAL A 448 -3.20 32.04 -9.30
C VAL A 448 -4.04 32.04 -10.57
N GLY A 449 -4.94 31.08 -10.71
CA GLY A 449 -5.78 30.93 -11.90
C GLY A 449 -6.18 29.48 -12.09
N ASP A 450 -7.04 29.22 -13.08
CA ASP A 450 -7.47 27.86 -13.35
C ASP A 450 -6.36 27.06 -14.04
N ALA A 451 -6.58 25.74 -14.17
CA ALA A 451 -5.55 24.83 -14.67
C ALA A 451 -5.16 25.12 -16.12
N SER A 452 -6.13 25.40 -16.98
CA SER A 452 -5.88 25.68 -18.39
C SER A 452 -5.10 26.97 -18.57
N GLU A 453 -5.50 28.02 -17.88
CA GLU A 453 -4.80 29.31 -17.97
C GLU A 453 -3.40 29.23 -17.35
N THR A 454 -3.24 28.46 -16.28
CA THR A 454 -1.93 28.20 -15.66
C THR A 454 -1.01 27.52 -16.66
N ALA A 455 -1.51 26.51 -17.38
CA ALA A 455 -0.73 25.79 -18.38
C ALA A 455 -0.29 26.72 -19.50
N LEU A 456 -1.20 27.56 -19.98
CA LEU A 456 -0.89 28.53 -21.04
C LEU A 456 0.12 29.57 -20.57
N LEU A 457 -0.03 30.06 -19.33
CA LEU A 457 0.89 31.07 -18.78
C LEU A 457 2.31 30.50 -18.65
N LYS A 458 2.45 29.30 -18.10
CA LYS A 458 3.75 28.66 -17.95
C LYS A 458 4.39 28.37 -19.31
N PHE A 459 3.58 27.93 -20.29
CA PHE A 459 4.07 27.65 -21.64
C PHE A 459 4.57 28.91 -22.31
N THR A 460 3.81 30.01 -22.24
CA THR A 460 4.22 31.29 -22.84
C THR A 460 5.41 31.87 -22.10
N GLU A 461 5.51 31.70 -20.79
CA GLU A 461 6.68 32.13 -20.02
C GLU A 461 7.95 31.41 -20.48
N LEU A 462 7.85 30.10 -20.77
CA LEU A 462 8.97 29.32 -21.30
C LEU A 462 9.34 29.75 -22.69
N ALA A 463 8.35 30.04 -23.53
CA ALA A 463 8.57 30.36 -24.95
C ALA A 463 8.99 31.81 -25.18
N ILE A 464 8.37 32.76 -24.52
CA ILE A 464 8.57 34.21 -24.72
C ILE A 464 9.46 34.79 -23.60
N GLY A 465 9.19 34.40 -22.38
CA GLY A 465 9.88 34.94 -21.20
C GLY A 465 9.19 36.17 -20.65
N ASN A 466 9.21 36.30 -19.31
CA ASN A 466 8.78 37.49 -18.58
C ASN A 466 7.38 37.97 -19.00
N MET A 467 6.38 37.08 -18.89
CA MET A 467 5.02 37.32 -19.37
C MET A 467 4.30 38.44 -18.59
N MET A 468 4.62 38.63 -17.32
CA MET A 468 4.01 39.70 -16.52
C MET A 468 4.36 41.07 -17.11
N GLU A 469 5.66 41.26 -17.45
CA GLU A 469 6.11 42.48 -18.12
C GLU A 469 5.54 42.60 -19.54
N TYR A 470 5.42 41.48 -20.25
CA TYR A 470 4.83 41.45 -21.60
C TYR A 470 3.39 41.95 -21.53
N ARG A 471 2.61 41.55 -20.55
CA ARG A 471 1.21 42.01 -20.36
C ARG A 471 1.16 43.48 -20.01
N GLU A 472 2.11 44.02 -19.27
CA GLU A 472 2.17 45.45 -18.96
C GLU A 472 2.38 46.28 -20.20
N ARG A 473 3.12 45.77 -21.18
CA ARG A 473 3.33 46.49 -22.45
C ARG A 473 2.07 46.53 -23.28
N PHE A 474 1.15 45.55 -23.15
CA PHE A 474 -0.14 45.49 -23.82
C PHE A 474 -1.24 45.74 -22.80
N LYS A 475 -1.52 47.01 -22.51
CA LYS A 475 -2.47 47.39 -21.46
C LYS A 475 -3.87 46.87 -21.74
N LYS A 476 -4.45 46.11 -20.79
CA LYS A 476 -5.81 45.59 -20.90
C LYS A 476 -6.85 46.72 -20.72
N VAL A 477 -7.77 46.86 -21.65
CA VAL A 477 -8.80 47.90 -21.63
C VAL A 477 -10.12 47.34 -21.14
N VAL A 478 -10.50 46.15 -21.65
CA VAL A 478 -11.74 45.49 -21.25
C VAL A 478 -11.51 43.99 -21.33
N GLU A 479 -12.27 43.28 -20.53
CA GLU A 479 -12.19 41.82 -20.48
C GLU A 479 -13.58 41.24 -20.34
N VAL A 480 -13.87 40.18 -21.11
CA VAL A 480 -15.10 39.40 -20.97
C VAL A 480 -14.66 38.01 -20.50
N PRO A 481 -14.97 37.61 -19.26
CA PRO A 481 -14.59 36.29 -18.76
C PRO A 481 -15.34 35.19 -19.52
N PHE A 482 -14.80 33.99 -19.47
CA PHE A 482 -15.43 32.82 -20.07
C PHE A 482 -16.81 32.59 -19.43
N ASN A 483 -17.81 32.34 -20.28
CA ASN A 483 -19.10 31.88 -19.82
C ASN A 483 -19.51 30.63 -20.59
N SER A 484 -20.37 29.84 -20.02
CA SER A 484 -20.77 28.54 -20.58
C SER A 484 -21.70 28.67 -21.77
N THR A 485 -22.34 29.82 -21.93
CA THR A 485 -23.25 30.11 -23.07
C THR A 485 -22.46 30.41 -24.33
N ASN A 486 -21.53 31.35 -24.24
CA ASN A 486 -20.74 31.81 -25.39
C ASN A 486 -19.56 30.88 -25.69
N LYS A 487 -19.02 30.21 -24.68
CA LYS A 487 -17.90 29.27 -24.81
C LYS A 487 -16.60 29.94 -25.24
N PHE A 488 -16.45 31.25 -24.96
CA PHE A 488 -15.21 31.97 -25.24
C PHE A 488 -14.92 32.99 -24.13
N GLN A 489 -13.66 33.41 -24.11
CA GLN A 489 -13.11 34.48 -23.27
C GLN A 489 -12.41 35.47 -24.21
N LEU A 490 -12.53 36.74 -23.93
CA LEU A 490 -11.84 37.74 -24.75
C LEU A 490 -11.35 38.88 -23.88
N SER A 491 -10.37 39.60 -24.44
CA SER A 491 -9.88 40.84 -23.84
C SER A 491 -9.41 41.75 -24.95
N VAL A 492 -9.50 43.07 -24.70
CA VAL A 492 -9.07 44.11 -25.63
C VAL A 492 -7.88 44.82 -24.99
N HIS A 493 -6.84 45.01 -25.79
CA HIS A 493 -5.57 45.58 -25.33
C HIS A 493 -5.12 46.70 -26.23
N GLU A 494 -4.42 47.68 -25.62
CA GLU A 494 -3.66 48.69 -26.36
C GLU A 494 -2.36 48.06 -26.84
N LEU A 495 -1.95 48.44 -28.08
CA LEU A 495 -0.71 47.93 -28.65
C LEU A 495 0.49 48.57 -28.00
N GLU A 496 1.61 47.84 -28.00
CA GLU A 496 2.90 48.28 -27.44
C GLU A 496 3.45 49.51 -28.13
N ASP A 497 3.30 49.59 -29.45
CA ASP A 497 3.79 50.71 -30.27
C ASP A 497 2.92 51.93 -30.01
N PRO A 498 3.49 53.02 -29.45
CA PRO A 498 2.67 54.22 -29.21
C PRO A 498 2.17 54.93 -30.49
N MET A 499 2.76 54.63 -31.63
CA MET A 499 2.31 55.17 -32.92
C MET A 499 1.12 54.41 -33.50
N ASP A 500 0.87 53.20 -33.06
CA ASP A 500 -0.28 52.38 -33.47
C ASP A 500 -1.41 52.54 -32.46
N LEU A 501 -2.44 53.25 -32.90
CA LEU A 501 -3.56 53.55 -32.01
C LEU A 501 -4.71 52.54 -32.05
N ARG A 502 -4.51 51.46 -32.83
CA ARG A 502 -5.51 50.39 -32.88
C ARG A 502 -5.57 49.61 -31.59
N TYR A 503 -6.73 49.07 -31.27
CA TYR A 503 -6.90 48.13 -30.19
C TYR A 503 -6.77 46.71 -30.75
N LEU A 504 -6.19 45.81 -29.94
CA LEU A 504 -6.08 44.41 -30.30
C LEU A 504 -7.06 43.61 -29.44
N LEU A 505 -8.01 42.95 -30.11
CA LEU A 505 -8.94 42.04 -29.44
C LEU A 505 -8.40 40.62 -29.60
N VAL A 506 -8.20 39.93 -28.48
CA VAL A 506 -7.73 38.56 -28.43
C VAL A 506 -8.82 37.69 -27.79
N MET A 507 -9.06 36.52 -28.35
CA MET A 507 -10.14 35.64 -27.96
C MET A 507 -9.67 34.19 -27.92
N LYS A 508 -10.10 33.44 -26.94
CA LYS A 508 -9.86 32.01 -26.88
C LYS A 508 -11.12 31.29 -26.37
N GLY A 509 -11.25 30.02 -26.70
CA GLY A 509 -12.40 29.26 -26.27
C GLY A 509 -12.50 27.92 -26.97
N ALA A 510 -13.72 27.36 -26.97
CA ALA A 510 -14.01 26.11 -27.65
C ALA A 510 -13.69 26.25 -29.14
N PRO A 511 -12.91 25.33 -29.72
CA PRO A 511 -12.40 25.54 -31.08
C PRO A 511 -13.49 25.78 -32.12
N GLU A 512 -14.57 25.02 -32.09
CA GLU A 512 -15.67 25.20 -33.07
C GLU A 512 -16.38 26.52 -32.88
N ARG A 513 -16.50 27.03 -31.64
CA ARG A 513 -17.13 28.33 -31.38
C ARG A 513 -16.23 29.47 -31.81
N ILE A 514 -14.92 29.32 -31.64
CA ILE A 514 -13.96 30.32 -32.08
C ILE A 514 -13.90 30.39 -33.59
N LEU A 515 -13.93 29.23 -34.27
CA LEU A 515 -13.89 29.19 -35.73
C LEU A 515 -15.12 29.82 -36.35
N GLU A 516 -16.30 29.69 -35.71
CA GLU A 516 -17.55 30.33 -36.19
C GLU A 516 -17.44 31.87 -36.24
N ARG A 517 -16.57 32.44 -35.39
CA ARG A 517 -16.41 33.90 -35.31
C ARG A 517 -15.25 34.40 -36.16
N CYS A 518 -14.59 33.51 -36.89
CA CYS A 518 -13.45 33.86 -37.75
C CYS A 518 -13.85 33.88 -39.21
N SER A 519 -13.34 34.85 -39.94
CA SER A 519 -13.50 34.95 -41.40
C SER A 519 -12.21 34.70 -42.16
N THR A 520 -11.06 34.70 -41.43
CA THR A 520 -9.76 34.45 -42.02
C THR A 520 -8.98 33.49 -41.12
N ILE A 521 -7.91 32.92 -41.65
CA ILE A 521 -6.99 32.07 -40.92
C ILE A 521 -5.58 32.56 -41.18
N LEU A 522 -4.73 32.51 -40.15
CA LEU A 522 -3.34 32.97 -40.24
C LEU A 522 -2.46 31.81 -40.66
N ILE A 523 -1.86 31.87 -41.83
CA ILE A 523 -0.97 30.84 -42.37
C ILE A 523 0.35 31.52 -42.76
N LYS A 524 1.45 31.11 -42.15
CA LYS A 524 2.81 31.64 -42.38
C LYS A 524 2.86 33.18 -42.26
N GLY A 525 2.11 33.70 -41.28
CA GLY A 525 2.08 35.12 -41.02
C GLY A 525 1.14 35.94 -41.90
N GLN A 526 0.41 35.32 -42.83
CA GLN A 526 -0.50 35.98 -43.75
C GLN A 526 -1.93 35.56 -43.50
N GLU A 527 -2.86 36.51 -43.52
CA GLU A 527 -4.28 36.23 -43.40
C GLU A 527 -4.82 35.65 -44.72
N MET A 528 -5.33 34.41 -44.63
CA MET A 528 -5.93 33.73 -45.79
C MET A 528 -7.43 33.61 -45.52
N PRO A 529 -8.29 33.68 -46.57
CA PRO A 529 -9.71 33.48 -46.41
C PRO A 529 -9.99 32.10 -45.80
N LEU A 530 -10.92 32.04 -44.84
CA LEU A 530 -11.28 30.77 -44.20
C LEU A 530 -12.32 30.06 -45.07
N ASP A 531 -11.79 29.29 -46.04
CA ASP A 531 -12.63 28.56 -47.01
C ASP A 531 -12.82 27.13 -46.54
N GLU A 532 -13.47 26.32 -47.37
CA GLU A 532 -13.80 24.94 -47.04
C GLU A 532 -12.54 24.09 -46.82
N GLN A 533 -11.47 24.37 -47.57
CA GLN A 533 -10.20 23.64 -47.43
C GLN A 533 -9.59 23.85 -46.04
N TRP A 534 -9.59 25.07 -45.56
CA TRP A 534 -9.05 25.37 -44.22
C TRP A 534 -9.99 24.92 -43.13
N ARG A 535 -11.29 24.89 -43.34
CA ARG A 535 -12.25 24.34 -42.41
C ARG A 535 -12.04 22.83 -42.25
N GLU A 536 -11.79 22.13 -43.35
CA GLU A 536 -11.47 20.69 -43.33
C GLU A 536 -10.13 20.44 -42.63
N ALA A 537 -9.12 21.27 -42.87
CA ALA A 537 -7.82 21.17 -42.22
C ALA A 537 -7.97 21.36 -40.71
N PHE A 538 -8.76 22.35 -40.30
CA PHE A 538 -9.09 22.60 -38.89
C PHE A 538 -9.79 21.39 -38.27
N GLN A 539 -10.80 20.86 -38.96
CA GLN A 539 -11.58 19.73 -38.45
C GLN A 539 -10.70 18.51 -38.27
N THR A 540 -9.81 18.25 -39.24
CA THR A 540 -8.85 17.14 -39.16
C THR A 540 -7.92 17.31 -37.95
N ALA A 541 -7.36 18.51 -37.78
CA ALA A 541 -6.48 18.80 -36.66
C ALA A 541 -7.17 18.69 -35.31
N TYR A 542 -8.40 19.24 -35.25
CA TYR A 542 -9.19 19.18 -34.02
C TYR A 542 -9.51 17.74 -33.61
N MET A 543 -9.92 16.91 -34.57
CA MET A 543 -10.23 15.52 -34.34
C MET A 543 -8.98 14.75 -33.96
N ASP A 544 -7.84 15.00 -34.59
CA ASP A 544 -6.56 14.35 -34.25
C ASP A 544 -6.15 14.67 -32.82
N LEU A 545 -6.23 15.95 -32.43
CA LEU A 545 -5.86 16.36 -31.07
C LEU A 545 -6.86 15.83 -30.04
N GLY A 546 -8.15 15.82 -30.37
CA GLY A 546 -9.18 15.30 -29.49
C GLY A 546 -9.06 13.79 -29.27
N SER A 547 -8.63 13.06 -30.30
CA SER A 547 -8.45 11.60 -30.19
C SER A 547 -7.30 11.21 -29.26
N LEU A 548 -6.37 12.16 -29.00
CA LEU A 548 -5.30 11.96 -28.04
C LEU A 548 -5.76 12.19 -26.59
N GLY A 549 -7.03 12.53 -26.40
CA GLY A 549 -7.58 12.83 -25.09
C GLY A 549 -7.20 14.19 -24.54
N GLU A 550 -6.67 15.05 -25.39
CA GLU A 550 -6.19 16.37 -24.98
C GLU A 550 -7.32 17.41 -25.05
N ARG A 551 -7.27 18.36 -24.13
CA ARG A 551 -8.18 19.48 -24.13
C ARG A 551 -7.70 20.50 -25.15
N VAL A 552 -8.53 20.84 -26.12
CA VAL A 552 -8.15 21.73 -27.24
C VAL A 552 -8.85 23.07 -27.04
N LEU A 553 -8.07 24.16 -27.22
CA LEU A 553 -8.59 25.51 -27.21
C LEU A 553 -8.24 26.18 -28.56
N GLY A 554 -9.19 26.94 -29.07
CA GLY A 554 -8.98 27.75 -30.28
C GLY A 554 -8.62 29.18 -29.90
N PHE A 555 -7.82 29.82 -30.72
CA PHE A 555 -7.32 31.18 -30.49
C PHE A 555 -7.50 32.02 -31.74
N CYS A 556 -7.95 33.27 -31.54
CA CYS A 556 -8.13 34.21 -32.66
C CYS A 556 -7.90 35.63 -32.17
N HIS A 557 -7.72 36.52 -33.10
CA HIS A 557 -7.51 37.93 -32.80
C HIS A 557 -8.03 38.80 -33.94
N ILE A 558 -8.16 40.11 -33.66
CA ILE A 558 -8.47 41.13 -34.67
C ILE A 558 -7.91 42.44 -34.17
N TYR A 559 -7.40 43.22 -35.08
CA TYR A 559 -7.08 44.64 -34.86
C TYR A 559 -8.35 45.46 -35.11
N LEU A 560 -8.85 46.12 -34.07
CA LEU A 560 -10.05 46.92 -34.19
C LEU A 560 -9.74 48.20 -34.99
N ASN A 561 -10.60 48.52 -35.92
CA ASN A 561 -10.44 49.70 -36.78
C ASN A 561 -10.43 50.96 -35.91
N GLU A 562 -9.38 51.79 -36.02
CA GLU A 562 -9.27 52.99 -35.20
C GLU A 562 -10.30 54.05 -35.54
N ASN A 563 -10.94 54.03 -36.73
CA ASN A 563 -12.04 54.94 -37.10
C ASN A 563 -13.33 54.60 -36.33
N GLU A 564 -13.57 53.30 -36.08
CA GLU A 564 -14.76 52.85 -35.37
C GLU A 564 -14.50 52.77 -33.85
N PHE A 565 -13.26 52.47 -33.46
CA PHE A 565 -12.87 52.33 -32.08
C PHE A 565 -11.63 53.19 -31.80
N PRO A 566 -11.83 54.52 -31.68
CA PRO A 566 -10.72 55.44 -31.40
C PRO A 566 -10.22 55.26 -29.95
N ARG A 567 -9.00 55.75 -29.69
CA ARG A 567 -8.44 55.77 -28.34
C ARG A 567 -9.38 56.49 -27.40
N GLY A 568 -9.67 55.89 -26.25
CA GLY A 568 -10.65 56.39 -25.30
C GLY A 568 -12.04 55.86 -25.51
N TYR A 569 -12.26 54.96 -26.47
CA TYR A 569 -13.54 54.32 -26.67
C TYR A 569 -13.97 53.57 -25.42
N LYS A 570 -15.23 53.78 -25.03
CA LYS A 570 -15.76 53.11 -23.80
C LYS A 570 -16.30 51.74 -24.16
N PHE A 571 -15.54 50.72 -23.81
CA PHE A 571 -15.91 49.31 -24.05
C PHE A 571 -16.85 48.86 -22.93
N ASP A 572 -17.92 48.16 -23.33
CA ASP A 572 -18.91 47.58 -22.42
C ASP A 572 -18.75 46.05 -22.49
N SER A 573 -18.32 45.47 -21.39
CA SER A 573 -18.10 44.01 -21.30
C SER A 573 -19.42 43.23 -21.29
N ASP A 574 -20.51 43.85 -20.79
CA ASP A 574 -21.80 43.15 -20.66
C ASP A 574 -22.53 43.10 -22.03
N GLU A 575 -22.56 44.19 -22.75
CA GLU A 575 -23.24 44.29 -24.05
C GLU A 575 -22.33 43.99 -25.24
N MET A 576 -21.01 43.96 -24.99
CA MET A 576 -20.00 43.72 -26.02
C MET A 576 -20.21 44.65 -27.23
N ASN A 577 -20.08 45.97 -26.97
CA ASN A 577 -20.29 47.02 -27.97
C ASN A 577 -19.09 47.17 -28.94
N PHE A 578 -18.48 46.05 -29.30
CA PHE A 578 -17.31 45.99 -30.16
C PHE A 578 -17.41 44.78 -31.06
N THR A 579 -16.52 44.70 -32.04
CA THR A 579 -16.51 43.62 -33.03
C THR A 579 -16.15 42.30 -32.42
N THR A 580 -17.03 41.28 -32.51
CA THR A 580 -16.77 39.93 -32.02
C THR A 580 -16.88 38.86 -33.10
N SER A 581 -16.92 39.30 -34.39
CA SER A 581 -16.99 38.40 -35.54
C SER A 581 -16.04 38.90 -36.61
N GLY A 582 -15.74 38.04 -37.59
CA GLY A 582 -14.78 38.40 -38.61
C GLY A 582 -13.35 38.39 -38.15
N LEU A 583 -13.05 37.67 -37.11
CA LEU A 583 -11.71 37.57 -36.51
C LEU A 583 -10.81 36.69 -37.37
N CYS A 584 -9.50 36.72 -37.08
CA CYS A 584 -8.47 35.90 -37.73
C CYS A 584 -8.10 34.74 -36.81
N PHE A 585 -8.32 33.52 -37.28
CA PHE A 585 -7.99 32.31 -36.49
C PHE A 585 -6.48 32.14 -36.46
N ALA A 586 -5.90 32.13 -35.26
CA ALA A 586 -4.46 31.99 -35.05
C ALA A 586 -4.00 30.54 -34.96
N GLY A 587 -4.80 29.68 -34.33
CA GLY A 587 -4.41 28.29 -34.19
C GLY A 587 -5.11 27.60 -33.03
N LEU A 588 -4.68 26.37 -32.81
CA LEU A 588 -5.16 25.53 -31.72
C LEU A 588 -3.98 25.22 -30.78
N ILE A 589 -4.28 25.20 -29.48
CA ILE A 589 -3.36 24.71 -28.49
C ILE A 589 -4.09 23.63 -27.69
N SER A 590 -3.49 22.47 -27.57
CA SER A 590 -4.04 21.38 -26.79
C SER A 590 -3.17 21.15 -25.56
N MET A 591 -3.80 20.69 -24.49
CA MET A 591 -3.11 20.46 -23.23
C MET A 591 -3.66 19.21 -22.56
N ILE A 592 -2.82 18.59 -21.75
CA ILE A 592 -3.13 17.36 -21.05
C ILE A 592 -2.30 17.35 -19.77
N ASP A 593 -2.75 16.58 -18.77
CA ASP A 593 -1.92 16.25 -17.62
C ASP A 593 -1.04 15.08 -18.07
N PRO A 594 0.25 15.29 -18.37
CA PRO A 594 1.05 14.26 -19.02
C PRO A 594 1.46 13.17 -18.03
N PRO A 595 1.75 11.96 -18.51
CA PRO A 595 2.25 10.91 -17.63
C PRO A 595 3.65 11.25 -17.11
N ARG A 596 3.97 10.71 -15.93
CA ARG A 596 5.33 10.84 -15.38
C ARG A 596 6.28 10.04 -16.25
N ALA A 597 7.54 10.51 -16.36
CA ALA A 597 8.52 9.91 -17.27
C ALA A 597 8.84 8.45 -16.91
N THR A 598 8.80 8.11 -15.63
CA THR A 598 9.17 6.77 -15.16
C THR A 598 8.04 5.75 -15.22
N VAL A 599 6.79 6.20 -15.43
CA VAL A 599 5.61 5.32 -15.32
C VAL A 599 5.55 4.28 -16.44
N PRO A 600 5.78 4.62 -17.74
CA PRO A 600 5.71 3.59 -18.79
C PRO A 600 6.64 2.41 -18.54
N ASP A 601 7.88 2.67 -18.11
CA ASP A 601 8.86 1.63 -17.81
C ASP A 601 8.41 0.79 -16.61
N ALA A 602 7.88 1.45 -15.57
CA ALA A 602 7.39 0.75 -14.38
C ALA A 602 6.20 -0.16 -14.70
N VAL A 603 5.28 0.31 -15.54
CA VAL A 603 4.11 -0.49 -15.96
C VAL A 603 4.57 -1.72 -16.75
N MET A 604 5.55 -1.55 -17.64
CA MET A 604 6.11 -2.66 -18.42
C MET A 604 6.76 -3.69 -17.49
N LYS A 605 7.51 -3.25 -16.49
CA LYS A 605 8.14 -4.14 -15.52
C LYS A 605 7.10 -4.88 -14.67
N CYS A 606 6.01 -4.20 -14.28
CA CYS A 606 4.91 -4.84 -13.57
C CYS A 606 4.28 -5.94 -14.42
N ARG A 607 4.05 -5.66 -15.70
CA ARG A 607 3.48 -6.65 -16.61
C ARG A 607 4.40 -7.85 -16.76
N THR A 608 5.71 -7.62 -16.90
CA THR A 608 6.71 -8.68 -16.98
C THR A 608 6.69 -9.53 -15.70
N ALA A 609 6.45 -8.91 -14.56
CA ALA A 609 6.38 -9.57 -13.27
C ALA A 609 5.05 -10.29 -13.03
N GLY A 610 4.13 -10.27 -14.01
CA GLY A 610 2.82 -10.90 -13.89
C GLY A 610 1.82 -10.08 -13.11
N ILE A 611 2.09 -8.80 -12.90
CA ILE A 611 1.21 -7.91 -12.16
C ILE A 611 0.36 -7.13 -13.16
N ARG A 612 -0.94 -7.16 -12.92
CA ARG A 612 -1.92 -6.43 -13.73
C ARG A 612 -2.06 -5.03 -13.20
N VAL A 613 -1.94 -4.03 -14.07
CA VAL A 613 -2.13 -2.62 -13.69
C VAL A 613 -3.50 -2.17 -14.22
N VAL A 614 -4.35 -1.71 -13.33
CA VAL A 614 -5.69 -1.22 -13.63
C VAL A 614 -5.73 0.26 -13.29
N MET A 615 -6.18 1.09 -14.25
CA MET A 615 -6.35 2.53 -14.02
C MET A 615 -7.75 2.79 -13.47
N VAL A 616 -7.84 3.55 -12.38
CA VAL A 616 -9.11 3.98 -11.80
C VAL A 616 -9.02 5.49 -11.62
N THR A 617 -9.91 6.23 -12.27
CA THR A 617 -9.86 7.69 -12.29
C THR A 617 -11.25 8.31 -12.34
N GLY A 618 -11.37 9.53 -11.83
CA GLY A 618 -12.57 10.34 -11.99
C GLY A 618 -12.64 11.09 -13.32
N ASP A 619 -11.59 10.98 -14.14
CA ASP A 619 -11.48 11.72 -15.39
C ASP A 619 -12.33 11.10 -16.51
N HIS A 620 -12.47 11.83 -17.62
CA HIS A 620 -13.27 11.42 -18.78
C HIS A 620 -12.70 10.14 -19.40
N PRO A 621 -13.56 9.22 -19.92
CA PRO A 621 -13.06 7.97 -20.51
C PRO A 621 -12.07 8.16 -21.65
N ILE A 622 -12.24 9.16 -22.51
CA ILE A 622 -11.32 9.39 -23.64
C ILE A 622 -9.93 9.77 -23.11
N THR A 623 -9.88 10.68 -22.14
CA THR A 623 -8.60 11.10 -21.53
C THR A 623 -7.96 9.94 -20.78
N ALA A 624 -8.74 9.19 -20.01
CA ALA A 624 -8.25 8.03 -19.25
C ALA A 624 -7.67 6.98 -20.19
N ARG A 625 -8.37 6.67 -21.26
CA ARG A 625 -7.92 5.71 -22.27
C ARG A 625 -6.63 6.18 -22.95
N ALA A 626 -6.53 7.46 -23.31
CA ALA A 626 -5.33 8.01 -23.95
C ALA A 626 -4.11 7.90 -23.04
N ILE A 627 -4.26 8.26 -21.77
CA ILE A 627 -3.17 8.14 -20.79
C ILE A 627 -2.82 6.66 -20.55
N ALA A 628 -3.81 5.78 -20.48
CA ALA A 628 -3.58 4.34 -20.30
C ALA A 628 -2.77 3.78 -21.50
N ALA A 629 -3.08 4.21 -22.71
CA ALA A 629 -2.32 3.80 -23.90
C ALA A 629 -0.89 4.35 -23.87
N ASN A 630 -0.72 5.59 -23.41
CA ASN A 630 0.59 6.22 -23.33
C ASN A 630 1.51 5.56 -22.30
N VAL A 631 0.96 5.12 -21.16
CA VAL A 631 1.76 4.49 -20.11
C VAL A 631 1.88 2.98 -20.26
N GLY A 632 1.16 2.39 -21.23
CA GLY A 632 1.28 0.96 -21.51
C GLY A 632 0.28 0.08 -20.78
N ILE A 633 -0.68 0.66 -20.04
CA ILE A 633 -1.76 -0.12 -19.40
C ILE A 633 -2.60 -0.77 -20.48
N ILE A 634 -2.90 -0.03 -21.55
CA ILE A 634 -3.46 -0.57 -22.79
C ILE A 634 -2.30 -0.71 -23.77
N THR A 635 -1.97 -1.94 -24.15
CA THR A 635 -0.83 -2.19 -25.04
C THR A 635 -1.17 -1.83 -26.47
N GLU A 636 -0.11 -1.58 -27.27
CA GLU A 636 -0.24 -1.28 -28.67
C GLU A 636 -0.93 -2.43 -29.40
N GLY A 637 -1.94 -2.12 -30.19
CA GLY A 637 -2.71 -3.12 -30.93
C GLY A 637 -3.87 -3.72 -30.19
N SER A 638 -4.03 -3.42 -28.89
CA SER A 638 -5.18 -3.87 -28.12
C SER A 638 -6.42 -3.05 -28.50
N GLU A 639 -7.57 -3.73 -28.59
CA GLU A 639 -8.83 -3.12 -29.00
C GLU A 639 -9.90 -3.33 -27.92
N THR A 640 -10.76 -2.34 -27.74
CA THR A 640 -11.99 -2.45 -26.95
C THR A 640 -13.10 -3.04 -27.82
N VAL A 641 -14.22 -3.39 -27.20
CA VAL A 641 -15.40 -3.86 -27.92
C VAL A 641 -15.86 -2.80 -28.93
N GLU A 642 -15.85 -1.55 -28.54
CA GLU A 642 -16.22 -0.42 -29.40
C GLU A 642 -15.29 -0.27 -30.60
N ASP A 643 -13.99 -0.48 -30.40
CA ASP A 643 -13.00 -0.44 -31.48
C ASP A 643 -13.24 -1.54 -32.51
N ILE A 644 -13.53 -2.75 -32.02
CA ILE A 644 -13.81 -3.90 -32.88
C ILE A 644 -15.10 -3.66 -33.69
N ALA A 645 -16.14 -3.12 -33.02
CA ALA A 645 -17.40 -2.80 -33.68
C ALA A 645 -17.21 -1.78 -34.81
N THR A 646 -16.40 -0.74 -34.55
CA THR A 646 -16.09 0.29 -35.55
C THR A 646 -15.29 -0.31 -36.72
N ARG A 647 -14.27 -1.12 -36.41
CA ARG A 647 -13.41 -1.72 -37.45
C ARG A 647 -14.17 -2.68 -38.35
N LYS A 648 -15.08 -3.48 -37.78
CA LYS A 648 -15.84 -4.47 -38.53
C LYS A 648 -17.17 -3.93 -39.08
N HIS A 649 -17.52 -2.69 -38.72
CA HIS A 649 -18.78 -2.04 -39.14
C HIS A 649 -20.01 -2.85 -38.71
N ILE A 650 -19.99 -3.36 -37.46
CA ILE A 650 -21.08 -4.12 -36.88
C ILE A 650 -21.56 -3.43 -35.60
N PRO A 651 -22.80 -3.70 -35.15
CA PRO A 651 -23.25 -3.15 -33.86
C PRO A 651 -22.40 -3.68 -32.70
N VAL A 652 -22.27 -2.87 -31.65
CA VAL A 652 -21.50 -3.22 -30.47
C VAL A 652 -22.01 -4.54 -29.83
N GLU A 653 -23.33 -4.75 -29.85
CA GLU A 653 -23.96 -5.94 -29.27
C GLU A 653 -23.55 -7.26 -29.97
N GLN A 654 -23.12 -7.16 -31.23
CA GLN A 654 -22.71 -8.34 -32.01
C GLN A 654 -21.23 -8.69 -31.84
N VAL A 655 -20.45 -7.83 -31.15
CA VAL A 655 -19.03 -8.11 -30.90
C VAL A 655 -18.91 -9.09 -29.76
N ASN A 656 -18.09 -10.14 -29.96
CA ASN A 656 -17.75 -11.06 -28.88
C ASN A 656 -16.82 -10.34 -27.90
N ARG A 657 -17.26 -10.20 -26.67
CA ARG A 657 -16.51 -9.48 -25.63
C ARG A 657 -15.15 -10.13 -25.34
N ARG A 658 -15.01 -11.43 -25.58
CA ARG A 658 -13.75 -12.14 -25.37
C ARG A 658 -12.68 -11.78 -26.40
N ASP A 659 -13.07 -11.25 -27.56
CA ASP A 659 -12.14 -10.81 -28.60
C ASP A 659 -11.45 -9.49 -28.22
N ALA A 660 -12.07 -8.71 -27.35
CA ALA A 660 -11.49 -7.43 -26.88
C ALA A 660 -10.53 -7.70 -25.73
N ARG A 661 -9.28 -7.24 -25.87
CA ARG A 661 -8.28 -7.36 -24.82
C ARG A 661 -8.38 -6.22 -23.80
N ALA A 662 -8.76 -5.04 -24.28
CA ALA A 662 -8.91 -3.86 -23.45
C ALA A 662 -10.38 -3.56 -23.19
N CYS A 663 -10.64 -2.95 -22.02
CA CYS A 663 -12.00 -2.56 -21.65
C CYS A 663 -11.94 -1.24 -20.88
N VAL A 664 -12.76 -0.28 -21.28
CA VAL A 664 -12.90 1.00 -20.58
C VAL A 664 -14.34 1.05 -20.06
N ILE A 665 -14.48 1.12 -18.73
CA ILE A 665 -15.79 1.15 -18.08
C ILE A 665 -15.95 2.51 -17.39
N SER A 666 -17.06 3.19 -17.70
CA SER A 666 -17.39 4.46 -17.05
C SER A 666 -18.09 4.21 -15.70
N GLY A 667 -18.07 5.22 -14.83
CA GLY A 667 -18.78 5.15 -13.56
C GLY A 667 -20.27 4.92 -13.69
N GLY A 668 -20.88 5.47 -14.76
CA GLY A 668 -22.29 5.24 -15.05
C GLY A 668 -22.59 3.79 -15.41
N GLN A 669 -21.74 3.18 -16.22
CA GLN A 669 -21.85 1.75 -16.55
C GLN A 669 -21.61 0.89 -15.31
N LEU A 670 -20.63 1.25 -14.49
CA LEU A 670 -20.30 0.51 -13.28
C LEU A 670 -21.44 0.55 -12.26
N LYS A 671 -22.14 1.67 -12.17
CA LYS A 671 -23.29 1.82 -11.27
C LYS A 671 -24.40 0.80 -11.61
N ASP A 672 -24.59 0.51 -12.90
CA ASP A 672 -25.63 -0.41 -13.38
C ASP A 672 -25.16 -1.87 -13.41
N MET A 673 -23.86 -2.12 -13.22
CA MET A 673 -23.31 -3.48 -13.25
C MET A 673 -23.52 -4.19 -11.92
N SER A 674 -23.90 -5.48 -11.98
CA SER A 674 -23.92 -6.33 -10.80
C SER A 674 -22.49 -6.76 -10.43
N SER A 675 -22.32 -7.30 -9.21
CA SER A 675 -21.03 -7.82 -8.78
C SER A 675 -20.51 -8.91 -9.70
N GLU A 676 -21.38 -9.78 -10.16
CA GLU A 676 -21.01 -10.88 -11.08
C GLU A 676 -20.57 -10.35 -12.44
N GLU A 677 -21.25 -9.30 -12.94
CA GLU A 677 -20.90 -8.70 -14.23
C GLU A 677 -19.53 -8.04 -14.16
N LEU A 678 -19.24 -7.34 -13.05
CA LEU A 678 -17.93 -6.70 -12.84
C LEU A 678 -16.83 -7.74 -12.70
N ASP A 679 -17.08 -8.81 -11.94
CA ASP A 679 -16.11 -9.92 -11.79
C ASP A 679 -15.82 -10.55 -13.15
N GLU A 680 -16.84 -10.77 -13.98
CA GLU A 680 -16.67 -11.34 -15.32
C GLU A 680 -15.87 -10.41 -16.24
N ALA A 681 -16.14 -9.11 -16.18
CA ALA A 681 -15.41 -8.12 -16.98
C ALA A 681 -13.92 -8.11 -16.59
N LEU A 682 -13.63 -8.15 -15.29
CA LEU A 682 -12.23 -8.20 -14.81
C LEU A 682 -11.54 -9.50 -15.21
N ARG A 683 -12.27 -10.61 -15.23
CA ARG A 683 -11.72 -11.90 -15.68
C ARG A 683 -11.41 -11.91 -17.18
N SER A 684 -12.33 -11.37 -17.98
CA SER A 684 -12.29 -11.47 -19.45
C SER A 684 -11.30 -10.51 -20.09
N HIS A 685 -11.05 -9.37 -19.46
CA HIS A 685 -10.24 -8.31 -20.07
C HIS A 685 -8.99 -8.05 -19.23
N PRO A 686 -7.81 -8.45 -19.69
CA PRO A 686 -6.58 -8.20 -18.91
C PRO A 686 -6.14 -6.75 -18.85
N GLU A 687 -6.66 -5.88 -19.75
CA GLU A 687 -6.33 -4.45 -19.76
C GLU A 687 -7.59 -3.66 -19.45
N MET A 688 -7.65 -3.10 -18.23
CA MET A 688 -8.86 -2.43 -17.73
C MET A 688 -8.57 -0.98 -17.39
N VAL A 689 -9.53 -0.12 -17.72
CA VAL A 689 -9.55 1.29 -17.32
C VAL A 689 -10.94 1.60 -16.79
N PHE A 690 -11.01 2.19 -15.60
CA PHE A 690 -12.26 2.67 -15.00
C PHE A 690 -12.20 4.18 -14.97
N ALA A 691 -13.14 4.82 -15.67
CA ALA A 691 -13.18 6.27 -15.82
C ALA A 691 -14.45 6.81 -15.16
N ARG A 692 -14.45 8.07 -14.76
CA ARG A 692 -15.58 8.73 -14.10
C ARG A 692 -16.06 7.97 -12.86
N THR A 693 -15.14 7.42 -12.09
CA THR A 693 -15.48 6.64 -10.89
C THR A 693 -15.50 7.52 -9.65
N SER A 694 -16.41 7.20 -8.74
CA SER A 694 -16.48 7.82 -7.41
C SER A 694 -15.59 7.06 -6.42
N PRO A 695 -15.33 7.63 -5.23
CA PRO A 695 -14.57 6.90 -4.20
C PRO A 695 -15.21 5.58 -3.77
N GLN A 696 -16.54 5.50 -3.74
CA GLN A 696 -17.21 4.21 -3.45
C GLN A 696 -16.96 3.19 -4.53
N GLN A 697 -16.95 3.63 -5.77
CA GLN A 697 -16.68 2.72 -6.89
C GLN A 697 -15.24 2.20 -6.90
N UNK A 698 -14.31 2.83 -6.51
CA UNK A 698 -13.06 2.42 -6.34
C UNK A 698 -13.00 1.35 -5.47
N LEU A 699 -13.73 1.59 -4.38
CA LEU A 699 -13.80 0.56 -3.36
C LEU A 699 -14.42 -0.73 -3.88
N ILE A 700 -15.49 -0.61 -4.63
CA ILE A 700 -16.15 -1.76 -5.27
C ILE A 700 -15.19 -2.50 -6.21
N ILE A 701 -14.41 -1.77 -6.98
CA ILE A 701 -13.43 -2.36 -7.90
C ILE A 701 -12.38 -3.15 -7.13
N VAL A 702 -11.86 -2.59 -6.03
CA VAL A 702 -10.88 -3.26 -5.18
C VAL A 702 -11.47 -4.55 -4.60
N GLU A 703 -12.71 -4.49 -4.11
CA GLU A 703 -13.38 -5.66 -3.56
C GLU A 703 -13.61 -6.74 -4.61
N SER A 704 -13.96 -6.35 -5.84
CA SER A 704 -14.13 -7.29 -6.94
C SER A 704 -12.82 -8.00 -7.27
N CYS A 705 -11.72 -7.25 -7.35
CA CYS A 705 -10.40 -7.85 -7.57
C CYS A 705 -10.03 -8.81 -6.45
N GLN A 706 -10.35 -8.47 -5.20
CA GLN A 706 -10.09 -9.34 -4.05
C GLN A 706 -10.94 -10.60 -4.08
N ARG A 707 -12.21 -10.51 -4.54
CA ARG A 707 -13.07 -11.67 -4.70
C ARG A 707 -12.54 -12.66 -5.75
N LEU A 708 -11.84 -12.15 -6.76
CA LEU A 708 -11.22 -13.00 -7.78
C LEU A 708 -9.93 -13.67 -7.29
N GLY A 709 -9.57 -13.46 -6.03
CA GLY A 709 -8.39 -14.07 -5.43
C GLY A 709 -7.12 -13.25 -5.57
N SER A 710 -7.21 -12.03 -6.09
CA SER A 710 -6.05 -11.17 -6.31
C SER A 710 -5.62 -10.48 -5.01
N ILE A 711 -4.33 -10.30 -4.85
CA ILE A 711 -3.75 -9.43 -3.82
C ILE A 711 -3.62 -8.06 -4.46
N VAL A 712 -4.36 -7.09 -3.94
CA VAL A 712 -4.55 -5.80 -4.59
C VAL A 712 -3.70 -4.73 -3.89
N ALA A 713 -2.88 -4.02 -4.67
CA ALA A 713 -2.22 -2.79 -4.25
C ALA A 713 -2.98 -1.63 -4.89
N VAL A 714 -3.25 -0.59 -4.11
CA VAL A 714 -3.90 0.62 -4.60
C VAL A 714 -2.93 1.77 -4.45
N THR A 715 -2.67 2.50 -5.53
CA THR A 715 -1.88 3.72 -5.47
C THR A 715 -2.80 4.92 -5.57
N GLY A 716 -2.49 5.97 -4.84
CA GLY A 716 -3.29 7.18 -4.88
C GLY A 716 -2.63 8.33 -4.16
N ASP A 717 -3.14 9.54 -4.41
CA ASP A 717 -2.58 10.75 -3.81
C ASP A 717 -3.66 11.67 -3.20
N GLY A 718 -4.92 11.44 -3.48
CA GLY A 718 -5.99 12.33 -3.06
C GLY A 718 -6.81 11.81 -1.92
N VAL A 719 -7.62 12.71 -1.35
CA VAL A 719 -8.59 12.37 -0.30
C VAL A 719 -9.58 11.31 -0.83
N ASN A 720 -9.94 11.43 -2.10
CA ASN A 720 -10.89 10.52 -2.75
C ASN A 720 -10.37 9.08 -2.81
N ASP A 721 -9.05 8.88 -2.72
CA ASP A 721 -8.45 7.55 -2.77
C ASP A 721 -8.41 6.85 -1.41
N SER A 722 -8.69 7.56 -0.31
CA SER A 722 -8.50 7.04 1.05
C SER A 722 -9.27 5.75 1.33
N PRO A 723 -10.55 5.61 0.98
CA PRO A 723 -11.25 4.34 1.25
C PRO A 723 -10.64 3.16 0.49
N ALA A 724 -10.25 3.36 -0.77
CA ALA A 724 -9.62 2.31 -1.57
C ALA A 724 -8.24 1.95 -1.03
N LEU A 725 -7.45 2.96 -0.61
CA LEU A 725 -6.14 2.72 0.02
C LEU A 725 -6.26 1.88 1.28
N LYS A 726 -7.29 2.15 2.08
CA LYS A 726 -7.52 1.42 3.33
C LYS A 726 -8.02 0.00 3.07
N LYS A 727 -8.88 -0.20 2.08
CA LYS A 727 -9.47 -1.51 1.77
C LYS A 727 -8.46 -2.43 1.10
N ALA A 728 -7.53 -1.91 0.31
CA ALA A 728 -6.56 -2.70 -0.43
C ALA A 728 -5.68 -3.53 0.51
N ASP A 729 -5.16 -4.63 0.00
CA ASP A 729 -4.18 -5.44 0.73
C ASP A 729 -2.95 -4.61 1.07
N ILE A 730 -2.55 -3.71 0.17
CA ILE A 730 -1.55 -2.69 0.46
C ILE A 730 -1.96 -1.38 -0.23
N GLY A 731 -2.06 -0.31 0.56
CA GLY A 731 -2.28 1.03 0.04
C GLY A 731 -0.95 1.77 -0.09
N ILE A 732 -0.74 2.42 -1.22
CA ILE A 732 0.50 3.13 -1.52
C ILE A 732 0.16 4.60 -1.81
N ALA A 733 0.70 5.52 -1.03
CA ALA A 733 0.48 6.95 -1.19
C ALA A 733 1.71 7.63 -1.77
N MET A 734 1.49 8.71 -2.52
CA MET A 734 2.57 9.57 -2.99
C MET A 734 3.01 10.51 -1.87
N GLY A 735 4.32 10.66 -1.68
CA GLY A 735 4.87 11.43 -0.56
C GLY A 735 4.84 12.93 -0.80
N ILE A 736 5.16 13.37 -2.03
CA ILE A 736 5.20 14.79 -2.37
C ILE A 736 3.81 15.29 -2.73
N ALA A 737 3.14 14.64 -3.69
CA ALA A 737 1.83 15.05 -4.19
C ALA A 737 0.68 14.56 -3.33
N GLY A 738 0.92 13.60 -2.43
CA GLY A 738 -0.12 12.96 -1.65
C GLY A 738 -0.69 13.86 -0.57
N SER A 739 -2.01 13.80 -0.38
CA SER A 739 -2.68 14.48 0.72
C SER A 739 -2.37 13.76 2.05
N ASP A 740 -2.55 14.45 3.16
CA ASP A 740 -2.36 13.85 4.48
C ASP A 740 -3.33 12.68 4.71
N ALA A 741 -4.55 12.81 4.20
CA ALA A 741 -5.55 11.74 4.30
C ALA A 741 -5.10 10.49 3.55
N ALA A 742 -4.54 10.65 2.34
CA ALA A 742 -4.03 9.52 1.56
C ALA A 742 -2.83 8.87 2.26
N LYS A 743 -1.89 9.68 2.75
CA LYS A 743 -0.71 9.19 3.47
C LYS A 743 -1.10 8.41 4.72
N ASN A 744 -2.12 8.89 5.46
CA ASN A 744 -2.55 8.25 6.70
C ASN A 744 -3.32 6.96 6.43
N ALA A 745 -4.03 6.87 5.31
CA ALA A 745 -4.76 5.65 4.94
C ALA A 745 -3.84 4.58 4.36
N ALA A 746 -2.70 4.97 3.82
CA ALA A 746 -1.80 4.06 3.10
C ALA A 746 -0.95 3.23 4.05
N ASP A 747 -0.52 2.06 3.58
CA ASP A 747 0.45 1.21 4.27
C ASP A 747 1.88 1.53 3.88
N MET A 748 2.07 2.20 2.76
CA MET A 748 3.39 2.56 2.23
C MET A 748 3.34 3.93 1.58
N ILE A 749 4.42 4.68 1.68
CA ILE A 749 4.53 6.02 1.08
C ILE A 749 5.76 6.04 0.17
N LEU A 750 5.57 6.50 -1.07
CA LEU A 750 6.66 6.72 -2.03
C LEU A 750 7.16 8.15 -1.85
N LEU A 751 8.32 8.33 -1.22
CA LEU A 751 8.83 9.66 -0.86
C LEU A 751 9.15 10.52 -2.08
N ASP A 752 9.54 9.91 -3.20
CA ASP A 752 9.92 10.62 -4.42
C ASP A 752 8.82 10.64 -5.48
N ASP A 753 7.62 10.14 -5.14
CA ASP A 753 6.48 10.01 -6.05
C ASP A 753 6.80 9.21 -7.32
N ASN A 754 7.80 8.35 -7.25
CA ASN A 754 8.25 7.56 -8.39
C ASN A 754 7.53 6.20 -8.37
N PHE A 755 6.61 6.02 -9.32
CA PHE A 755 5.86 4.76 -9.46
C PHE A 755 6.82 3.57 -9.66
N ALA A 756 7.99 3.80 -10.25
CA ALA A 756 9.00 2.75 -10.45
C ALA A 756 9.52 2.19 -9.13
N SER A 757 9.43 2.94 -8.03
CA SER A 757 9.82 2.44 -6.71
C SER A 757 8.91 1.28 -6.26
N ILE A 758 7.69 1.18 -6.80
CA ILE A 758 6.82 0.04 -6.53
C ILE A 758 7.45 -1.25 -7.05
N VAL A 759 8.10 -1.18 -8.22
CA VAL A 759 8.80 -2.33 -8.80
C VAL A 759 9.90 -2.81 -7.85
N THR A 760 10.67 -1.87 -7.30
CA THR A 760 11.70 -2.19 -6.30
C THR A 760 11.06 -2.83 -5.06
N GLY A 761 9.94 -2.29 -4.60
CA GLY A 761 9.21 -2.83 -3.46
C GLY A 761 8.68 -4.24 -3.70
N VAL A 762 8.15 -4.50 -4.89
CA VAL A 762 7.67 -5.83 -5.27
C VAL A 762 8.83 -6.83 -5.26
N GLU A 763 9.97 -6.44 -5.83
CA GLU A 763 11.17 -7.30 -5.84
C GLU A 763 11.62 -7.63 -4.42
N GLN A 764 11.70 -6.63 -3.55
CA GLN A 764 12.09 -6.85 -2.16
C GLN A 764 11.06 -7.69 -1.41
N GLY A 765 9.78 -7.50 -1.67
CA GLY A 765 8.72 -8.30 -1.06
C GLY A 765 8.78 -9.77 -1.49
N ARG A 766 9.04 -10.02 -2.76
CA ARG A 766 9.20 -11.39 -3.27
C ARG A 766 10.44 -12.04 -2.68
N LEU A 767 11.52 -11.28 -2.60
CA LEU A 767 12.78 -11.77 -2.04
C LEU A 767 12.63 -12.10 -0.55
N ILE A 768 11.94 -11.25 0.23
CA ILE A 768 11.77 -11.52 1.66
C ILE A 768 10.91 -12.74 1.91
N PHE A 769 9.91 -13.02 1.05
CA PHE A 769 9.11 -14.23 1.19
C PHE A 769 10.00 -15.48 1.04
N ASP A 770 10.86 -15.50 0.00
CA ASP A 770 11.80 -16.60 -0.21
C ASP A 770 12.77 -16.73 0.96
N ASN A 771 13.31 -15.59 1.43
CA ASN A 771 14.27 -15.59 2.52
C ASN A 771 13.63 -15.96 3.85
N LEU A 772 12.35 -15.62 4.07
CA LEU A 772 11.62 -16.05 5.25
C LEU A 772 11.43 -17.57 5.25
N LYS A 773 11.18 -18.17 4.10
CA LYS A 773 11.12 -19.62 3.99
C LYS A 773 12.43 -20.23 4.46
N LYS A 774 13.56 -19.68 4.03
CA LYS A 774 14.90 -20.15 4.43
C LYS A 774 15.11 -20.00 5.94
N SER A 775 14.75 -18.84 6.50
CA SER A 775 14.89 -18.58 7.93
C SER A 775 14.02 -19.51 8.78
N ILE A 776 12.77 -19.72 8.34
CA ILE A 776 11.84 -20.61 9.05
C ILE A 776 12.33 -22.05 8.99
N ALA A 777 12.79 -22.50 7.82
CA ALA A 777 13.34 -23.85 7.66
C ALA A 777 14.55 -24.07 8.57
N TYR A 778 15.45 -23.08 8.62
CA TYR A 778 16.60 -23.11 9.50
C TYR A 778 16.19 -23.19 10.98
N THR A 779 15.23 -22.35 11.37
CA THR A 779 14.77 -22.28 12.76
C THR A 779 14.06 -23.57 13.17
N LEU A 780 13.25 -24.17 12.29
CA LEU A 780 12.49 -25.37 12.62
C LEU A 780 13.36 -26.62 12.71
N THR A 781 14.45 -26.67 11.95
CA THR A 781 15.31 -27.87 11.88
C THR A 781 15.79 -28.33 13.25
N LYS A 782 16.21 -27.39 14.10
CA LYS A 782 16.78 -27.69 15.41
C LYS A 782 15.75 -28.19 16.44
N ASN A 783 14.45 -28.03 16.14
CA ASN A 783 13.40 -28.46 17.09
C ASN A 783 13.39 -29.96 17.28
N ILE A 784 13.75 -30.74 16.27
CA ILE A 784 13.81 -32.19 16.39
C ILE A 784 14.99 -32.64 17.28
N PRO A 785 16.24 -32.14 17.12
CA PRO A 785 17.28 -32.49 18.07
C PRO A 785 17.04 -31.94 19.48
N GLU A 786 16.17 -30.93 19.64
CA GLU A 786 15.77 -30.47 20.97
C GLU A 786 14.68 -31.36 21.60
N LEU A 787 13.84 -31.98 20.77
CA LEU A 787 12.73 -32.84 21.21
C LEU A 787 13.21 -34.27 21.49
N THR A 788 14.06 -34.83 20.64
CA THR A 788 14.48 -36.23 20.74
C THR A 788 15.21 -36.58 22.08
N PRO A 789 15.97 -35.66 22.72
CA PRO A 789 16.53 -35.97 24.03
C PRO A 789 15.46 -36.34 25.07
N TYR A 790 14.32 -35.65 25.09
CA TYR A 790 13.23 -35.95 26.02
C TYR A 790 12.55 -37.27 25.66
N LEU A 791 12.42 -37.57 24.38
CA LEU A 791 11.88 -38.84 23.90
C LEU A 791 12.72 -40.01 24.40
N ILE A 792 14.03 -39.95 24.17
CA ILE A 792 14.96 -41.01 24.56
C ILE A 792 15.05 -41.06 26.07
N TYR A 793 15.05 -39.93 26.74
CA TYR A 793 15.08 -39.88 28.21
C TYR A 793 13.88 -40.63 28.80
N ILE A 794 12.71 -40.48 28.23
CA ILE A 794 11.48 -41.08 28.75
C ILE A 794 11.37 -42.57 28.36
N THR A 795 11.68 -42.90 27.10
CA THR A 795 11.42 -44.23 26.55
C THR A 795 12.56 -45.20 26.85
N VAL A 796 13.81 -44.75 26.73
CA VAL A 796 14.98 -45.59 26.94
C VAL A 796 15.55 -45.42 28.36
N SER A 797 15.12 -44.40 29.10
CA SER A 797 15.53 -44.10 30.49
C SER A 797 17.04 -43.86 30.62
N VAL A 798 17.59 -43.06 29.71
CA VAL A 798 18.98 -42.61 29.81
C VAL A 798 19.02 -41.29 30.60
N PRO A 799 20.15 -40.89 31.20
CA PRO A 799 20.26 -39.56 31.78
C PRO A 799 19.95 -38.48 30.72
N LEU A 800 19.28 -37.39 31.14
CA LEU A 800 18.79 -36.39 30.21
C LEU A 800 19.93 -35.78 29.38
N PRO A 801 19.86 -35.88 28.04
CA PRO A 801 20.94 -35.34 27.20
C PRO A 801 20.97 -33.85 27.05
N LEU A 802 19.82 -33.15 27.15
CA LEU A 802 19.71 -31.71 26.88
C LEU A 802 18.68 -31.09 27.80
N GLY A 803 19.05 -30.03 28.49
CA GLY A 803 18.17 -29.36 29.44
C GLY A 803 17.37 -28.22 28.81
N CYS A 804 16.33 -27.78 29.51
CA CYS A 804 15.43 -26.69 29.02
C CYS A 804 16.15 -25.37 28.91
N ILE A 805 17.04 -25.03 29.85
CA ILE A 805 17.78 -23.76 29.78
C ILE A 805 18.73 -23.78 28.60
N THR A 806 19.35 -24.92 28.32
CA THR A 806 20.21 -25.09 27.14
C THR A 806 19.42 -24.89 25.86
N ILE A 807 18.19 -25.43 25.79
CA ILE A 807 17.30 -25.23 24.65
C ILE A 807 17.01 -23.73 24.45
N LEU A 808 16.70 -22.99 25.53
CA LEU A 808 16.46 -21.58 25.47
C LEU A 808 17.69 -20.82 24.96
N MET A 809 18.88 -21.21 25.40
CA MET A 809 20.11 -20.58 24.92
C MET A 809 20.31 -20.81 23.42
N ILE A 810 19.98 -22.02 22.94
CA ILE A 810 20.03 -22.29 21.49
C ILE A 810 19.05 -21.37 20.76
N GLU A 811 17.80 -21.33 21.22
CA GLU A 811 16.72 -20.59 20.55
C GLU A 811 16.94 -19.08 20.57
N LEU A 812 17.41 -18.53 21.70
CA LEU A 812 17.44 -17.08 21.89
C LEU A 812 18.82 -16.46 21.70
N ALA A 813 19.89 -17.21 21.88
CA ALA A 813 21.23 -16.63 21.84
C ALA A 813 21.99 -17.00 20.57
N THR A 814 22.12 -18.31 20.27
CA THR A 814 23.02 -18.74 19.20
C THR A 814 22.39 -18.79 17.82
N ASP A 815 21.07 -18.96 17.70
CA ASP A 815 20.43 -19.21 16.41
C ASP A 815 19.66 -18.00 15.84
N ILE A 816 19.42 -16.93 16.62
CA ILE A 816 18.68 -15.78 16.10
C ILE A 816 19.48 -15.04 15.02
N PHE A 817 20.75 -14.75 15.27
CA PHE A 817 21.58 -13.99 14.33
C PHE A 817 21.76 -14.74 13.00
N PRO A 818 22.15 -16.03 12.97
CA PRO A 818 22.19 -16.73 11.69
C PRO A 818 20.85 -16.79 10.95
N SER A 819 19.75 -16.95 11.69
CA SER A 819 18.41 -16.96 11.13
C SER A 819 18.09 -15.63 10.45
N VAL A 820 18.38 -14.51 11.12
CA VAL A 820 18.18 -13.16 10.60
C VAL A 820 19.09 -12.89 9.41
N SER A 821 20.32 -13.40 9.42
CA SER A 821 21.29 -13.18 8.35
C SER A 821 20.83 -13.75 7.00
N LEU A 822 19.93 -14.72 6.99
CA LEU A 822 19.37 -15.27 5.75
C LEU A 822 18.48 -14.25 5.04
N ALA A 823 18.02 -13.22 5.73
CA ALA A 823 17.24 -12.13 5.10
C ALA A 823 18.09 -11.29 4.12
N TYR A 824 19.41 -11.41 4.21
CA TYR A 824 20.35 -10.69 3.34
C TYR A 824 20.75 -11.48 2.11
N GLU A 825 20.21 -12.69 1.90
CA GLU A 825 20.52 -13.50 0.73
C GLU A 825 19.95 -12.87 -0.52
N LYS A 826 20.73 -12.97 -1.61
CA LYS A 826 20.31 -12.50 -2.93
C LYS A 826 19.36 -13.50 -3.58
N ALA A 827 18.54 -13.03 -4.52
CA ALA A 827 17.61 -13.88 -5.24
C ALA A 827 18.37 -14.94 -6.06
N GLU A 828 17.84 -16.16 -6.05
CA GLU A 828 18.43 -17.28 -6.81
C GLU A 828 18.10 -17.19 -8.30
N SER A 829 17.03 -16.50 -8.66
CA SER A 829 16.56 -16.36 -10.04
C SER A 829 16.06 -14.93 -10.23
N ASP A 830 15.72 -14.60 -11.49
CA ASP A 830 15.11 -13.30 -11.77
C ASP A 830 13.63 -13.38 -11.32
N ILE A 831 13.37 -12.96 -10.09
CA ILE A 831 12.07 -13.07 -9.47
C ILE A 831 11.04 -12.12 -10.10
N MET A 832 11.51 -11.09 -10.83
CA MET A 832 10.63 -10.14 -11.51
C MET A 832 10.14 -10.64 -12.88
N HIS A 833 10.55 -11.83 -13.29
CA HIS A 833 10.03 -12.50 -14.50
C HIS A 833 9.12 -13.66 -14.17
N LEU A 834 8.85 -13.89 -12.89
CA LEU A 834 7.95 -14.94 -12.43
C LEU A 834 6.57 -14.33 -12.11
N LYS A 835 5.54 -15.19 -12.13
CA LYS A 835 4.21 -14.75 -11.71
C LYS A 835 4.17 -14.55 -10.19
N PRO A 836 3.29 -13.69 -9.69
CA PRO A 836 3.12 -13.55 -8.24
C PRO A 836 2.72 -14.89 -7.61
N ARG A 837 3.12 -15.10 -6.35
CA ARG A 837 2.73 -16.32 -5.67
C ARG A 837 1.22 -16.39 -5.48
N ASN A 838 0.67 -17.60 -5.55
CA ASN A 838 -0.74 -17.83 -5.26
C ASN A 838 -0.88 -17.98 -3.73
N PRO A 839 -1.57 -17.04 -3.04
CA PRO A 839 -1.68 -17.10 -1.58
C PRO A 839 -2.34 -18.39 -1.06
N ARG A 840 -3.11 -19.09 -1.91
CA ARG A 840 -3.79 -20.31 -1.50
C ARG A 840 -2.94 -21.57 -1.70
N LYS A 841 -2.04 -21.57 -2.69
CA LYS A 841 -1.22 -22.74 -3.04
C LYS A 841 0.23 -22.64 -2.61
N ASP A 842 0.83 -21.45 -2.73
CA ASP A 842 2.24 -21.21 -2.43
C ASP A 842 2.36 -20.74 -0.99
N ARG A 843 2.41 -21.71 -0.07
CA ARG A 843 2.46 -21.44 1.37
C ARG A 843 3.89 -21.13 1.83
N LEU A 844 3.98 -20.29 2.84
CA LEU A 844 5.27 -19.97 3.48
C LEU A 844 5.87 -21.22 4.11
N VAL A 845 5.06 -22.01 4.80
CA VAL A 845 5.45 -23.28 5.37
C VAL A 845 4.56 -24.35 4.75
N ASN A 846 5.14 -25.15 3.89
CA ASN A 846 4.42 -26.26 3.25
C ASN A 846 4.87 -27.60 3.84
N GLU A 847 4.21 -28.67 3.42
CA GLU A 847 4.52 -30.01 3.91
C GLU A 847 5.95 -30.44 3.56
N SER A 848 6.41 -30.04 2.38
CA SER A 848 7.78 -30.36 1.96
C SER A 848 8.82 -29.70 2.84
N LEU A 849 8.61 -28.44 3.18
CA LEU A 849 9.53 -27.69 4.08
C LEU A 849 9.56 -28.35 5.46
N ALA A 850 8.40 -28.64 6.03
CA ALA A 850 8.31 -29.23 7.36
C ALA A 850 8.94 -30.63 7.38
N ALA A 851 8.63 -31.46 6.39
CA ALA A 851 9.16 -32.82 6.30
C ALA A 851 10.69 -32.81 6.15
N TYR A 852 11.19 -31.96 5.26
CA TYR A 852 12.64 -31.87 5.04
C TYR A 852 13.37 -31.34 6.27
N SER A 853 12.86 -30.28 6.87
CA SER A 853 13.51 -29.68 8.04
C SER A 853 13.45 -30.59 9.27
N TYR A 854 12.28 -31.15 9.57
CA TYR A 854 12.11 -31.96 10.78
C TYR A 854 12.67 -33.37 10.63
N PHE A 855 12.25 -34.07 9.57
CA PHE A 855 12.47 -35.51 9.50
C PHE A 855 13.70 -35.95 8.71
N GLN A 856 14.32 -35.04 7.96
CA GLN A 856 15.53 -35.34 7.21
C GLN A 856 16.73 -34.65 7.87
N ILE A 857 16.84 -33.35 7.82
CA ILE A 857 17.96 -32.61 8.37
C ILE A 857 17.94 -32.68 9.92
N GLY A 858 16.76 -32.52 10.52
CA GLY A 858 16.62 -32.61 11.97
C GLY A 858 17.00 -33.98 12.52
N ALA A 859 16.68 -35.07 11.79
CA ALA A 859 17.08 -36.43 12.18
C ALA A 859 18.60 -36.59 12.17
N ILE A 860 19.28 -36.05 11.15
CA ILE A 860 20.74 -36.09 11.07
C ILE A 860 21.35 -35.36 12.27
N GLN A 861 20.78 -34.18 12.62
CA GLN A 861 21.24 -33.41 13.78
C GLN A 861 21.02 -34.16 15.09
N SER A 862 19.89 -34.89 15.21
CA SER A 862 19.62 -35.72 16.40
C SER A 862 20.63 -36.82 16.54
N PHE A 863 20.96 -37.52 15.44
CA PHE A 863 22.00 -38.57 15.46
C PHE A 863 23.36 -38.00 15.85
N ALA A 864 23.67 -36.78 15.34
CA ALA A 864 24.92 -36.10 15.73
C ALA A 864 24.97 -35.82 17.23
N GLY A 865 23.87 -35.28 17.76
CA GLY A 865 23.77 -34.99 19.19
C GLY A 865 23.91 -36.22 20.06
N PHE A 866 23.22 -37.30 19.72
CA PHE A 866 23.29 -38.54 20.51
C PHE A 866 24.64 -39.23 20.36
N THR A 867 25.26 -39.18 19.18
CA THR A 867 26.61 -39.73 19.01
C THR A 867 27.59 -39.01 19.94
N ASP A 868 27.55 -37.70 19.98
CA ASP A 868 28.42 -36.88 20.84
C ASP A 868 28.10 -37.14 22.31
N TYR A 869 26.81 -37.23 22.66
CA TYR A 869 26.37 -37.51 24.04
C TYR A 869 26.89 -38.86 24.55
N PHE A 870 26.72 -39.94 23.76
CA PHE A 870 27.18 -41.26 24.18
C PHE A 870 28.70 -41.34 24.16
N THR A 871 29.37 -40.61 23.28
CA THR A 871 30.84 -40.54 23.25
C THR A 871 31.33 -39.87 24.54
N ALA A 872 30.75 -38.77 24.96
CA ALA A 872 31.14 -38.09 26.19
C ALA A 872 30.87 -38.95 27.41
N MET A 873 29.71 -39.62 27.46
CA MET A 873 29.41 -40.53 28.59
C MET A 873 30.36 -41.71 28.65
N ALA A 874 30.66 -42.32 27.49
CA ALA A 874 31.56 -43.49 27.45
C ALA A 874 32.98 -43.11 27.83
N GLN A 875 33.48 -41.95 27.43
CA GLN A 875 34.83 -41.51 27.77
C GLN A 875 34.97 -41.18 29.26
N GLU A 876 33.85 -40.86 29.94
CA GLU A 876 33.82 -40.60 31.39
C GLU A 876 33.50 -41.86 32.21
N GLY A 877 33.32 -43.01 31.51
CA GLY A 877 33.14 -44.30 32.20
C GLY A 877 31.75 -44.90 32.10
N TRP A 878 30.80 -44.22 31.46
CA TRP A 878 29.40 -44.65 31.32
C TRP A 878 29.17 -45.15 29.88
N TYR A 879 29.32 -46.45 29.67
CA TYR A 879 29.13 -47.06 28.35
C TYR A 879 27.64 -47.08 28.00
N PRO A 880 27.28 -47.00 26.69
CA PRO A 880 25.89 -46.88 26.27
C PRO A 880 24.96 -47.98 26.84
N LEU A 881 25.37 -49.19 26.93
CA LEU A 881 24.55 -50.28 27.48
C LEU A 881 24.19 -50.05 28.95
N LEU A 882 25.13 -49.50 29.72
CA LEU A 882 24.86 -49.15 31.12
C LEU A 882 23.93 -47.96 31.24
N CYS A 883 23.98 -47.02 30.30
CA CYS A 883 23.12 -45.83 30.29
C CYS A 883 21.63 -46.17 30.07
N VAL A 884 21.35 -47.26 29.37
CA VAL A 884 19.99 -47.73 29.17
C VAL A 884 19.37 -48.12 30.50
N GLY A 885 18.30 -47.48 30.93
CA GLY A 885 17.64 -47.72 32.20
C GLY A 885 18.32 -47.08 33.41
N LEU A 886 19.34 -46.25 33.19
CA LEU A 886 20.12 -45.64 34.27
C LEU A 886 19.42 -44.43 34.92
N ARG A 887 18.42 -43.84 34.26
CA ARG A 887 17.83 -42.54 34.64
C ARG A 887 17.38 -42.51 36.11
N SER A 888 16.67 -43.52 36.60
CA SER A 888 16.13 -43.55 37.96
C SER A 888 17.22 -43.49 39.02
N HIS A 889 18.31 -44.20 38.81
CA HIS A 889 19.45 -44.16 39.74
C HIS A 889 20.28 -42.90 39.57
N TRP A 890 20.43 -42.40 38.36
CA TRP A 890 21.19 -41.19 38.03
C TRP A 890 20.60 -39.95 38.71
N GLU A 891 19.29 -39.83 38.73
CA GLU A 891 18.59 -38.69 39.29
C GLU A 891 18.33 -38.77 40.80
N ASP A 892 18.62 -39.89 41.44
CA ASP A 892 18.41 -40.09 42.88
C ASP A 892 19.40 -39.24 43.69
N VAL A 893 18.88 -38.21 44.35
CA VAL A 893 19.69 -37.26 45.15
C VAL A 893 20.38 -37.96 46.32
N HIS A 894 19.75 -39.02 46.85
CA HIS A 894 20.25 -39.70 48.06
C HIS A 894 21.28 -40.78 47.72
N LEU A 895 21.42 -41.18 46.46
CA LEU A 895 22.39 -42.19 46.04
C LEU A 895 23.70 -41.49 45.72
N GLN A 896 24.75 -41.81 46.53
CA GLN A 896 26.03 -41.16 46.42
C GLN A 896 27.15 -42.11 46.00
N ASP A 897 26.82 -43.36 45.69
CA ASP A 897 27.82 -44.40 45.38
C ASP A 897 27.49 -45.17 44.09
N LEU A 898 26.77 -44.52 43.15
CA LEU A 898 26.44 -45.17 41.90
C LEU A 898 27.71 -45.48 41.11
N GLN A 899 27.85 -46.77 40.67
CA GLN A 899 29.05 -47.23 39.98
C GLN A 899 28.90 -47.11 38.48
N ASP A 900 29.98 -46.69 37.83
CA ASP A 900 30.08 -46.64 36.37
C ASP A 900 30.51 -48.02 35.81
N SER A 901 30.78 -48.08 34.51
CA SER A 901 31.21 -49.35 33.85
C SER A 901 32.55 -49.90 34.38
N TYR A 902 33.34 -49.02 34.94
CA TYR A 902 34.67 -49.43 35.53
C TYR A 902 34.61 -49.67 37.06
N GLY A 903 33.44 -49.56 37.65
CA GLY A 903 33.25 -49.72 39.06
C GLY A 903 33.59 -48.54 39.95
N GLN A 904 33.87 -47.36 39.33
CA GLN A 904 34.09 -46.10 40.05
C GLN A 904 32.78 -45.54 40.63
N GLU A 905 32.83 -45.10 41.86
CA GLU A 905 31.66 -44.54 42.54
C GLU A 905 31.55 -43.08 42.26
N TRP A 906 30.33 -42.65 41.93
CA TRP A 906 29.97 -41.24 41.59
C TRP A 906 28.99 -40.71 42.61
N THR A 907 29.28 -39.50 43.13
CA THR A 907 28.34 -38.77 43.98
C THR A 907 27.28 -38.09 43.09
N TYR A 908 26.19 -37.67 43.74
CA TYR A 908 25.14 -36.96 42.99
C TYR A 908 25.67 -35.66 42.34
N ALA A 909 26.54 -34.93 43.07
CA ALA A 909 27.11 -33.69 42.53
C ALA A 909 27.97 -33.97 41.30
N GLN A 910 28.77 -35.06 41.33
CA GLN A 910 29.58 -35.47 40.19
C GLN A 910 28.71 -35.86 38.99
N ARG A 911 27.59 -36.58 39.28
CA ARG A 911 26.64 -36.96 38.22
C ARG A 911 25.93 -35.73 37.62
N LEU A 912 25.57 -34.75 38.47
CA LEU A 912 24.93 -33.55 38.02
C LEU A 912 25.84 -32.74 37.07
N TYR A 913 27.12 -32.62 37.44
CA TYR A 913 28.09 -31.92 36.58
C TYR A 913 28.33 -32.67 35.28
N GLN A 914 28.35 -34.02 35.34
CA GLN A 914 28.43 -34.81 34.11
C GLN A 914 27.21 -34.62 33.23
N GLN A 915 26.05 -34.50 33.84
CA GLN A 915 24.82 -34.20 33.09
C GLN A 915 24.91 -32.80 32.39
N TYR A 916 25.47 -31.83 33.10
CA TYR A 916 25.69 -30.49 32.48
C TYR A 916 26.73 -30.59 31.36
N THR A 917 27.72 -31.45 31.48
CA THR A 917 28.69 -31.73 30.43
C THR A 917 27.96 -32.31 29.21
N CYS A 918 27.00 -33.21 29.43
CA CYS A 918 26.20 -33.78 28.35
C CYS A 918 25.31 -32.71 27.67
N TYR A 919 24.72 -31.79 28.44
CA TYR A 919 23.97 -30.67 27.90
C TYR A 919 24.85 -29.85 26.96
N THR A 920 26.06 -29.54 27.42
CA THR A 920 27.01 -28.74 26.66
C THR A 920 27.42 -29.44 25.37
N VAL A 921 27.71 -30.75 25.46
CA VAL A 921 28.11 -31.58 24.32
C VAL A 921 26.98 -31.60 23.27
N PHE A 922 25.73 -31.81 23.71
CA PHE A 922 24.58 -31.83 22.81
C PHE A 922 24.35 -30.46 22.18
N PHE A 923 24.51 -29.40 22.97
CA PHE A 923 24.44 -28.02 22.49
C PHE A 923 25.46 -27.78 21.39
N ILE A 924 26.71 -28.20 21.59
CA ILE A 924 27.77 -28.02 20.60
C ILE A 924 27.47 -28.82 19.32
N SER A 925 26.92 -30.01 19.44
CA SER A 925 26.52 -30.82 18.29
C SER A 925 25.44 -30.09 17.48
N ILE A 926 24.43 -29.55 18.15
CA ILE A 926 23.38 -28.78 17.50
C ILE A 926 23.98 -27.54 16.82
N GLU A 927 24.88 -26.83 17.54
CA GLU A 927 25.50 -25.61 17.00
C GLU A 927 26.30 -25.89 15.71
N ILE A 928 27.12 -26.91 15.68
CA ILE A 928 27.91 -27.27 14.52
C ILE A 928 27.01 -27.69 13.35
N CYS A 929 26.00 -28.51 13.65
CA CYS A 929 25.03 -28.92 12.62
C CYS A 929 24.23 -27.73 12.12
N GLN A 930 23.94 -26.75 12.98
CA GLN A 930 23.23 -25.52 12.54
C GLN A 930 24.12 -24.66 11.68
N ILE A 931 25.43 -24.64 11.84
CA ILE A 931 26.34 -23.96 10.92
C ILE A 931 26.21 -24.59 9.52
N ALA A 932 26.21 -25.92 9.43
CA ALA A 932 25.98 -26.61 8.17
C ALA A 932 24.58 -26.30 7.64
N ASP A 933 23.58 -26.26 8.50
CA ASP A 933 22.20 -25.98 8.14
C ASP A 933 22.04 -24.55 7.56
N VAL A 934 22.66 -23.54 8.17
CA VAL A 934 22.58 -22.17 7.65
C VAL A 934 23.25 -22.07 6.28
N LEU A 935 24.31 -22.81 6.06
CA LEU A 935 24.97 -22.83 4.75
C LEU A 935 24.08 -23.47 3.68
N ILE A 936 23.39 -24.57 4.01
CA ILE A 936 22.48 -25.20 3.04
C ILE A 936 21.22 -24.36 2.81
N ARG A 937 20.80 -23.56 3.79
CA ARG A 937 19.60 -22.72 3.66
C ARG A 937 19.85 -21.46 2.82
N LYS A 938 21.10 -21.17 2.47
CA LYS A 938 21.40 -20.02 1.59
C LYS A 938 20.69 -20.13 0.26
N THR A 939 20.45 -21.35 -0.21
CA THR A 939 19.77 -21.60 -1.48
C THR A 939 18.69 -22.67 -1.29
N ARG A 940 17.65 -22.55 -2.11
CA ARG A 940 16.58 -23.57 -2.16
C ARG A 940 16.71 -24.47 -3.39
N ARG A 941 17.30 -23.97 -4.47
CA ARG A 941 17.42 -24.70 -5.74
C ARG A 941 18.86 -24.72 -6.29
N LEU A 942 19.52 -23.57 -6.29
CA LEU A 942 20.89 -23.46 -6.81
C LEU A 942 21.90 -24.09 -5.83
N SER A 943 23.00 -24.59 -6.38
CA SER A 943 24.13 -25.03 -5.55
C SER A 943 24.70 -23.83 -4.79
N ILE A 944 25.19 -24.06 -3.58
CA ILE A 944 25.87 -23.03 -2.81
C ILE A 944 27.12 -22.53 -3.54
N PHE A 945 27.72 -23.38 -4.37
CA PHE A 945 28.87 -22.98 -5.19
C PHE A 945 28.47 -21.97 -6.28
N GLN A 946 27.22 -22.05 -6.79
CA GLN A 946 26.69 -21.09 -7.75
C GLN A 946 26.30 -19.78 -7.06
N GLN A 947 25.72 -19.85 -5.86
CA GLN A 947 25.31 -18.66 -5.10
C GLN A 947 26.51 -17.95 -4.48
N GLY A 948 27.55 -18.72 -4.07
CA GLY A 948 28.73 -18.17 -3.43
C GLY A 948 28.66 -18.27 -1.90
N PHE A 949 29.80 -18.62 -1.28
CA PHE A 949 29.87 -18.73 0.17
C PHE A 949 29.94 -17.38 0.90
N PHE A 950 30.63 -16.41 0.28
CA PHE A 950 31.04 -15.20 0.98
C PHE A 950 30.32 -13.94 0.48
N ARG A 951 29.34 -14.07 -0.40
CA ARG A 951 28.56 -12.91 -0.89
C ARG A 951 27.71 -12.28 0.23
N ASN A 952 27.20 -13.12 1.12
CA ASN A 952 26.43 -12.65 2.28
C ASN A 952 27.36 -12.51 3.47
N LYS A 953 27.94 -11.31 3.63
CA LYS A 953 28.90 -11.02 4.69
C LYS A 953 28.25 -11.08 6.07
N VAL A 954 26.94 -10.75 6.14
CA VAL A 954 26.20 -10.83 7.41
C VAL A 954 26.11 -12.29 7.88
N LEU A 955 25.93 -13.23 6.95
CA LEU A 955 25.92 -14.67 7.27
C LEU A 955 27.26 -15.13 7.83
N VAL A 956 28.36 -14.71 7.22
CA VAL A 956 29.71 -15.04 7.68
C VAL A 956 29.91 -14.48 9.09
N SER A 957 29.51 -13.22 9.32
CA SER A 957 29.58 -12.60 10.65
C SER A 957 28.74 -13.37 11.66
N ALA A 958 27.55 -13.84 11.25
CA ALA A 958 26.67 -14.61 12.13
C ALA A 958 27.29 -15.95 12.53
N ILE A 959 27.93 -16.64 11.58
CA ILE A 959 28.63 -17.92 11.87
C ILE A 959 29.77 -17.69 12.87
N VAL A 960 30.58 -16.63 12.64
CA VAL A 960 31.69 -16.32 13.56
C VAL A 960 31.14 -15.97 14.94
N PHE A 961 30.08 -15.17 15.02
CA PHE A 961 29.44 -14.80 16.30
C PHE A 961 28.90 -16.04 17.00
N GLN A 962 28.27 -16.95 16.27
CA GLN A 962 27.72 -18.18 16.83
C GLN A 962 28.80 -19.03 17.45
N LEU A 963 29.94 -19.20 16.76
CA LEU A 963 31.07 -19.95 17.29
C LEU A 963 31.68 -19.28 18.53
N LEU A 964 31.85 -17.98 18.49
CA LEU A 964 32.40 -17.21 19.62
C LEU A 964 31.49 -17.31 20.84
N LEU A 965 30.19 -17.17 20.65
CA LEU A 965 29.21 -17.26 21.73
C LEU A 965 29.16 -18.68 22.31
N GLY A 966 29.24 -19.68 21.45
CA GLY A 966 29.28 -21.06 21.88
C GLY A 966 30.50 -21.36 22.75
N ASN A 967 31.66 -20.86 22.34
CA ASN A 967 32.88 -20.98 23.13
C ASN A 967 32.75 -20.26 24.47
N LEU A 968 32.19 -19.07 24.48
CA LEU A 968 31.97 -18.29 25.69
C LEU A 968 31.06 -19.03 26.66
N LEU A 969 29.96 -19.59 26.19
CA LEU A 969 28.99 -20.33 26.99
C LEU A 969 29.63 -21.61 27.59
N CYS A 970 30.47 -22.27 26.79
CA CYS A 970 31.09 -23.52 27.23
C CYS A 970 32.19 -23.31 28.29
N TYR A 971 33.02 -22.29 28.09
CA TYR A 971 34.27 -22.18 28.85
C TYR A 971 34.35 -21.02 29.82
N CYS A 972 33.36 -20.13 29.85
CA CYS A 972 33.34 -18.99 30.76
C CYS A 972 33.16 -19.49 32.21
N PRO A 973 33.97 -19.01 33.18
CA PRO A 973 33.77 -19.43 34.58
C PRO A 973 32.39 -18.99 35.12
N GLY A 974 31.78 -19.84 35.92
CA GLY A 974 30.46 -19.56 36.51
C GLY A 974 29.27 -20.01 35.69
N MET A 975 29.48 -20.48 34.46
CA MET A 975 28.39 -20.95 33.62
C MET A 975 27.65 -22.17 34.16
N PRO A 976 28.30 -23.11 34.85
CA PRO A 976 27.56 -24.24 35.45
C PRO A 976 26.49 -23.82 36.44
N ASN A 977 26.68 -22.71 37.13
CA ASN A 977 25.71 -22.21 38.11
C ASN A 977 24.62 -21.32 37.49
N ILE A 978 24.87 -20.76 36.29
CA ILE A 978 23.96 -19.81 35.66
C ILE A 978 23.09 -20.50 34.59
N PHE A 979 23.73 -21.14 33.61
CA PHE A 979 23.06 -21.73 32.46
C PHE A 979 23.28 -23.25 32.31
N ASN A 980 23.90 -23.89 33.29
CA ASN A 980 24.14 -25.35 33.30
C ASN A 980 25.07 -25.80 32.18
N PHE A 981 26.04 -24.99 31.80
CA PHE A 981 27.09 -25.36 30.85
C PHE A 981 28.37 -25.73 31.61
N MET A 982 29.05 -26.75 31.11
CA MET A 982 30.33 -27.21 31.67
C MET A 982 31.39 -27.16 30.59
N PRO A 983 32.63 -26.84 30.89
CA PRO A 983 33.71 -26.97 29.91
C PRO A 983 33.80 -28.40 29.42
N ILE A 984 34.01 -28.56 28.12
CA ILE A 984 34.09 -29.88 27.49
C ILE A 984 35.46 -30.05 26.83
N ARG A 985 35.85 -31.30 26.61
CA ARG A 985 37.11 -31.62 25.93
C ARG A 985 37.01 -31.15 24.46
N GLY A 986 38.12 -30.64 23.93
CA GLY A 986 38.18 -30.19 22.59
C GLY A 986 37.84 -31.26 21.52
N GLN A 987 38.12 -32.50 21.81
CA GLN A 987 37.82 -33.58 20.90
C GLN A 987 36.34 -33.79 20.66
N TRP A 988 35.49 -33.40 21.59
CA TRP A 988 34.03 -33.54 21.47
C TRP A 988 33.45 -32.51 20.53
N TRP A 989 34.18 -31.42 20.24
CA TRP A 989 33.82 -30.46 19.18
C TRP A 989 33.88 -31.09 17.79
N PHE A 990 34.74 -32.11 17.61
CA PHE A 990 34.96 -32.70 16.29
C PHE A 990 34.03 -33.87 15.99
N VAL A 991 33.32 -34.41 16.98
CA VAL A 991 32.41 -35.53 16.78
C VAL A 991 31.23 -35.16 15.85
N PRO A 992 30.58 -33.97 15.99
CA PRO A 992 29.47 -33.62 15.10
C PRO A 992 29.89 -33.13 13.70
N ILE A 993 31.19 -32.91 13.45
CA ILE A 993 31.65 -32.37 12.14
C ILE A 993 31.31 -33.31 10.98
N PRO A 994 31.53 -34.67 11.09
CA PRO A 994 31.09 -35.54 10.00
C PRO A 994 29.60 -35.45 9.69
N TYR A 995 28.76 -35.22 10.69
CA TYR A 995 27.31 -35.05 10.52
C TYR A 995 26.98 -33.72 9.83
N GLY A 996 27.75 -32.68 10.12
CA GLY A 996 27.60 -31.40 9.42
C GLY A 996 27.97 -31.54 7.95
N ILE A 997 29.04 -32.27 7.66
CA ILE A 997 29.45 -32.56 6.29
C ILE A 997 28.36 -33.40 5.59
N LEU A 998 27.78 -34.37 6.28
CA LEU A 998 26.68 -35.17 5.73
C LEU A 998 25.45 -34.29 5.40
N ILE A 999 25.10 -33.35 6.26
CA ILE A 999 24.01 -32.43 6.01
C ILE A 999 24.29 -31.63 4.72
N PHE A 1000 25.49 -31.09 4.59
CA PHE A 1000 25.88 -30.29 3.43
C PHE A 1000 25.82 -31.14 2.15
N VAL A 1001 26.39 -32.31 2.16
CA VAL A 1001 26.41 -33.21 0.98
C VAL A 1001 24.99 -33.67 0.63
N TYR A 1002 24.19 -34.04 1.64
CA TYR A 1002 22.81 -34.47 1.44
C TYR A 1002 21.99 -33.39 0.77
N ASP A 1003 22.13 -32.15 1.22
CA ASP A 1003 21.36 -31.05 0.65
C ASP A 1003 21.83 -30.72 -0.78
N GLU A 1004 23.14 -30.78 -1.05
CA GLU A 1004 23.65 -30.55 -2.40
C GLU A 1004 23.14 -31.60 -3.38
N ILE A 1005 23.01 -32.86 -2.94
CA ILE A 1005 22.44 -33.93 -3.76
C ILE A 1005 20.96 -33.66 -4.02
N ARG A 1006 20.21 -33.21 -2.99
CA ARG A 1006 18.81 -32.86 -3.14
C ARG A 1006 18.63 -31.73 -4.17
N LYS A 1007 19.42 -30.68 -4.07
CA LYS A 1007 19.38 -29.55 -5.00
C LYS A 1007 19.75 -29.97 -6.41
N LEU A 1008 20.72 -30.84 -6.58
CA LEU A 1008 21.12 -31.38 -7.88
C LEU A 1008 19.97 -32.16 -8.53
N GLY A 1009 19.29 -33.00 -7.74
CA GLY A 1009 18.13 -33.74 -8.21
C GLY A 1009 16.99 -32.82 -8.63
N VAL A 1010 16.71 -31.77 -7.85
CA VAL A 1010 15.67 -30.78 -8.15
C VAL A 1010 15.99 -30.08 -9.48
N ARG A 1011 17.25 -29.66 -9.67
CA ARG A 1011 17.66 -28.93 -10.89
C ARG A 1011 17.64 -29.82 -12.12
N ARG A 1012 18.09 -31.05 -12.01
CA ARG A 1012 18.24 -31.95 -13.17
C ARG A 1012 16.96 -32.64 -13.59
N HIS A 1013 16.00 -32.77 -12.66
CA HIS A 1013 14.75 -33.49 -12.94
C HIS A 1013 13.55 -32.57 -12.59
N PRO A 1014 13.33 -31.44 -13.33
CA PRO A 1014 12.19 -30.59 -13.06
C PRO A 1014 10.89 -31.31 -13.34
N GLY A 1015 9.90 -31.12 -12.45
CA GLY A 1015 8.61 -31.77 -12.55
C GLY A 1015 8.55 -33.20 -12.09
N SER A 1016 9.69 -33.80 -11.70
CA SER A 1016 9.75 -35.15 -11.19
C SER A 1016 9.43 -35.19 -9.69
N TRP A 1017 9.50 -36.40 -9.11
CA TRP A 1017 9.32 -36.61 -7.69
C TRP A 1017 10.29 -35.74 -6.87
N TRP A 1018 11.52 -35.54 -7.34
CA TRP A 1018 12.53 -34.70 -6.70
C TRP A 1018 12.00 -33.26 -6.55
N ASP A 1019 11.48 -32.70 -7.65
CA ASP A 1019 11.00 -31.33 -7.66
C ASP A 1019 9.73 -31.16 -6.84
N GLN A 1020 8.81 -32.15 -6.92
CA GLN A 1020 7.52 -32.06 -6.24
C GLN A 1020 7.62 -32.30 -4.74
N GLU A 1021 8.48 -33.21 -4.30
CA GLU A 1021 8.52 -33.63 -2.89
C GLU A 1021 9.67 -33.03 -2.10
N LEU A 1022 10.79 -32.68 -2.73
CA LEU A 1022 11.99 -32.23 -2.05
C LEU A 1022 12.29 -30.71 -2.25
N TYR A 1023 11.50 -30.02 -3.05
CA TYR A 1023 11.62 -28.57 -3.23
C TYR A 1023 10.59 -27.87 -2.34
N TYR A 1024 11.10 -27.10 -1.35
CA TYR A 1024 10.22 -26.42 -0.38
C TYR A 1024 10.03 -24.92 -0.68
#